data_747025c0602682cfc0bf04fd0606c7e5
#
_entry.id   747025c0602682cfc0bf04fd0606c7e5
#
_cell.length_a   1.000
_cell.length_b   1.000
_cell.length_c   1.000
_cell.angle_alpha   90.00
_cell.angle_beta   90.00
_cell.angle_gamma   90.00
#
_symmetry.space_group_name_H-M   'P 1'
#
loop_
_entity.id
_entity.type
_entity.pdbx_description
1 polymer ?
#
loop_
_entity_poly.entity_id
_entity_poly.type
_entity_poly.pdbx_seq_one_letter_code
_entity_poly.pdbx_strand_id
1 'polypeptide(L)'
;LLLVIPLVGQESVSSVLPLYKGEINLRTTRIGEIGKQEEEKRGVYLKKQLAEISQRTQPDVEIQIRVPKKGLYVLGTEAYPVNMAKLERTDTTGLLTTYAYFQLGASRRTKRIVYDRHKGGLQELGKFEITDKNQKLRIWLPNNLMLSTLQLKPFVAPIAPSEAVNYIPKIRPGTERPRLWVNKESLPVVRNRLLASENKKAWEKVKDIALKPYHVEFDSGVEIFYDENLEHVIAQKAFYYLMTEDDSVGKEVVALTSNYLSVLEFGNVTYGDITRELGRAIYTGALVYDWCYALLDEETKTAMRADFKRLVRDMEIGWPPFYGLESIINGHGNEAQICRDMLSWSLAVYDEDPEPYKYVSYTILEQLVPMRKFEYQSPRHNQGIDYGGYRFGWEMHAVWLYYRMLGYSVFDDNIKNMTDFWLYMRTPDGKMLRDGDMFSVKYAQSDKFYWRNPQTMLLSYAFSGNRKVKGEFYRQGGLPNNPVLFLLLNDPDLKPDYDLAQLPLTKDFGPVLGAMVARTGWEQAHSSSDVIAEIKGGGYHFGNHQHADAGALQIYYRGIQVGDLGLYLSYGSPYDFNFNKRSIAHSMMLAVDPNEELLFRTKTNDGGTRFSQRFPKTPEEVQTDPWFNVGFVRSSAMGPESNRPSYSYYNMDLTAAYSSKMSSYSRGFLFLNLDRQDVPAAIILTDDMLVQDPAFKKYWQINTLNPPKEEGNSLVLTSELDGKIGKTYVDMLLPKQEDRTVKILKGKESSNVFGTEYKVNSNWPEAEGCRIMYSPKEARRDDKFLTVFQMVDGDADALEIVYKEFGHYYLVQLADKIVCISKGKELIEEAVELMIPEDGEVKEVIFVGLKEGFWNVTNENYGKNYNVIVDLNKNVLSFKTLGGHCGIRPGRSYQNSTGTGD
;
A
#
# COMPACT_ATOMS: atom_id res chain seq x y z
N LEU A 1 -40.42 -4.64 30.64
CA LEU A 1 -41.14 -5.60 29.75
C LEU A 1 -40.16 -6.25 28.81
N LEU A 2 -39.89 -7.56 29.05
CA LEU A 2 -39.16 -8.41 28.16
C LEU A 2 -40.08 -8.79 26.98
N LEU A 3 -39.75 -8.38 25.77
CA LEU A 3 -40.31 -9.01 24.59
C LEU A 3 -39.44 -10.24 24.26
N VAL A 4 -39.89 -11.41 24.67
CA VAL A 4 -39.39 -12.69 24.19
C VAL A 4 -40.13 -12.98 22.89
N ILE A 5 -39.46 -12.87 21.76
CA ILE A 5 -40.00 -13.36 20.48
C ILE A 5 -39.56 -14.82 20.34
N PRO A 6 -40.48 -15.74 20.03
CA PRO A 6 -40.14 -17.16 19.88
C PRO A 6 -39.32 -17.44 18.64
N LEU A 7 -38.35 -18.32 18.77
CA LEU A 7 -37.50 -18.84 17.72
C LEU A 7 -38.28 -19.61 16.66
N VAL A 8 -38.17 -19.16 15.41
CA VAL A 8 -38.31 -20.03 14.23
C VAL A 8 -37.22 -19.64 13.26
N GLY A 9 -36.29 -20.56 13.01
CA GLY A 9 -35.21 -20.39 12.00
C GLY A 9 -33.88 -19.87 12.54
N GLN A 10 -32.79 -20.36 12.01
CA GLN A 10 -31.37 -20.09 12.36
C GLN A 10 -30.90 -18.62 12.11
N GLU A 11 -31.62 -17.63 12.57
CA GLU A 11 -31.17 -16.26 12.59
C GLU A 11 -30.80 -15.83 14.01
N SER A 12 -29.65 -15.13 14.14
CA SER A 12 -29.17 -14.58 15.40
C SER A 12 -30.20 -13.59 15.98
N VAL A 13 -30.89 -13.99 17.06
CA VAL A 13 -31.86 -13.13 17.72
C VAL A 13 -31.13 -12.01 18.47
N SER A 14 -31.28 -10.76 18.00
CA SER A 14 -30.84 -9.56 18.71
C SER A 14 -32.00 -9.03 19.55
N SER A 15 -31.73 -8.70 20.82
CA SER A 15 -32.68 -8.03 21.69
C SER A 15 -32.33 -6.55 21.79
N VAL A 16 -33.23 -5.65 21.46
CA VAL A 16 -33.09 -4.22 21.64
C VAL A 16 -33.94 -3.79 22.82
N LEU A 17 -33.32 -3.24 23.85
CA LEU A 17 -33.97 -2.72 25.02
C LEU A 17 -33.84 -1.20 25.06
N PRO A 18 -34.94 -0.43 24.92
CA PRO A 18 -34.88 1.01 25.13
C PRO A 18 -34.56 1.31 26.59
N LEU A 19 -33.48 2.04 26.84
CA LEU A 19 -33.00 2.32 28.21
C LEU A 19 -34.02 3.04 29.07
N TYR A 20 -34.94 3.80 28.50
CA TYR A 20 -35.98 4.55 29.23
C TYR A 20 -37.19 3.72 29.66
N LYS A 21 -37.33 2.46 29.16
CA LYS A 21 -38.48 1.57 29.46
C LYS A 21 -38.14 0.38 30.34
N GLY A 22 -36.85 0.18 30.72
CA GLY A 22 -36.41 -0.93 31.56
C GLY A 22 -36.59 -0.66 33.08
N GLU A 23 -36.40 -1.69 33.90
CA GLU A 23 -36.19 -1.50 35.34
C GLU A 23 -34.80 -0.85 35.58
N ILE A 24 -34.76 0.46 35.64
CA ILE A 24 -33.57 1.26 35.80
C ILE A 24 -33.48 1.78 37.23
N ASN A 25 -32.46 1.39 37.97
CA ASN A 25 -32.21 1.94 39.27
C ASN A 25 -31.45 3.27 39.17
N LEU A 26 -32.18 4.37 39.11
CA LEU A 26 -31.64 5.71 38.86
C LEU A 26 -31.29 6.37 40.18
N ARG A 27 -30.01 6.55 40.51
CA ARG A 27 -29.57 7.37 41.69
C ARG A 27 -29.37 8.85 41.32
N THR A 28 -28.71 9.11 40.14
CA THR A 28 -28.33 10.47 39.71
C THR A 28 -28.82 10.83 38.32
N THR A 29 -29.30 9.85 37.56
CA THR A 29 -29.86 10.02 36.22
C THR A 29 -31.37 10.17 36.28
N ARG A 30 -31.92 10.91 35.35
CA ARG A 30 -33.37 10.96 35.09
C ARG A 30 -33.64 10.66 33.65
N ILE A 31 -34.74 9.95 33.37
CA ILE A 31 -35.25 9.77 32.02
C ILE A 31 -35.59 11.15 31.47
N GLY A 32 -35.07 11.49 30.34
CA GLY A 32 -35.28 12.76 29.67
C GLY A 32 -35.58 12.60 28.18
N GLU A 33 -36.14 13.64 27.60
CA GLU A 33 -36.40 13.76 26.16
C GLU A 33 -35.54 14.89 25.63
N ILE A 34 -34.92 14.65 24.43
CA ILE A 34 -34.28 15.71 23.66
C ILE A 34 -35.21 16.01 22.51
N GLY A 35 -36.03 17.05 22.66
CA GLY A 35 -36.84 17.57 21.55
C GLY A 35 -36.00 18.42 20.62
N LYS A 36 -35.94 18.03 19.35
CA LYS A 36 -35.58 18.88 18.19
C LYS A 36 -36.45 18.49 17.01
N GLN A 37 -36.48 19.34 16.00
CA GLN A 37 -37.30 19.26 14.77
C GLN A 37 -37.31 17.93 14.01
N GLU A 38 -36.54 16.94 14.46
CA GLU A 38 -36.51 15.56 13.97
C GLU A 38 -36.77 14.65 15.17
N GLU A 39 -37.63 13.66 15.03
CA GLU A 39 -38.08 12.64 15.96
C GLU A 39 -37.61 12.74 17.43
N GLU A 40 -38.59 12.78 18.35
CA GLU A 40 -38.34 12.79 19.80
C GLU A 40 -37.49 11.56 20.22
N LYS A 41 -36.24 11.83 20.60
CA LYS A 41 -35.32 10.79 21.07
C LYS A 41 -35.41 10.68 22.58
N ARG A 42 -35.51 9.44 23.08
CA ARG A 42 -35.66 9.13 24.49
C ARG A 42 -34.52 8.28 24.99
N GLY A 43 -34.04 8.57 26.20
CA GLY A 43 -32.96 7.82 26.79
C GLY A 43 -32.60 8.29 28.20
N VAL A 44 -31.51 7.82 28.73
CA VAL A 44 -30.98 8.18 30.03
C VAL A 44 -29.79 9.12 29.92
N TYR A 45 -29.75 10.18 30.71
CA TYR A 45 -28.68 11.17 30.77
C TYR A 45 -28.58 11.85 32.13
N LEU A 46 -27.42 12.47 32.39
CA LEU A 46 -27.19 13.23 33.59
C LEU A 46 -27.84 14.62 33.52
N LYS A 47 -28.83 14.93 34.34
CA LYS A 47 -29.46 16.27 34.38
C LYS A 47 -28.55 17.35 34.99
N LYS A 48 -27.59 16.96 35.82
CA LYS A 48 -26.59 17.86 36.41
C LYS A 48 -25.22 17.37 36.03
N GLN A 49 -24.30 18.29 35.80
CA GLN A 49 -22.91 17.97 35.59
C GLN A 49 -22.32 17.35 36.86
N LEU A 50 -21.71 16.21 36.74
CA LEU A 50 -21.01 15.49 37.79
C LEU A 50 -19.49 15.59 37.55
N ALA A 51 -18.71 15.13 38.54
CA ALA A 51 -17.28 14.93 38.38
C ALA A 51 -16.99 14.06 37.16
N GLU A 52 -15.77 14.09 36.70
CA GLU A 52 -15.32 13.24 35.59
C GLU A 52 -15.72 11.78 35.83
N ILE A 53 -16.10 11.13 34.75
CA ILE A 53 -16.62 9.76 34.79
C ILE A 53 -15.62 8.77 35.42
N SER A 54 -14.32 8.99 35.22
CA SER A 54 -13.22 8.19 35.78
C SER A 54 -13.16 8.26 37.31
N GLN A 55 -13.56 9.37 37.90
CA GLN A 55 -13.52 9.62 39.35
C GLN A 55 -14.73 9.08 40.12
N ARG A 56 -15.76 8.61 39.42
CA ARG A 56 -17.00 8.14 40.04
C ARG A 56 -16.96 6.64 40.30
N THR A 57 -17.07 6.24 41.56
CA THR A 57 -17.08 4.81 41.95
C THR A 57 -18.45 4.16 41.81
N GLN A 58 -19.53 4.91 42.01
CA GLN A 58 -20.89 4.38 41.92
C GLN A 58 -21.47 4.52 40.52
N PRO A 59 -22.14 3.51 39.97
CA PRO A 59 -22.80 3.61 38.67
C PRO A 59 -23.96 4.61 38.69
N ASP A 60 -24.20 5.26 37.57
CA ASP A 60 -25.35 6.15 37.40
C ASP A 60 -26.63 5.38 37.04
N VAL A 61 -26.47 4.25 36.35
CA VAL A 61 -27.57 3.37 35.90
C VAL A 61 -27.24 1.93 36.27
N GLU A 62 -28.20 1.19 36.77
CA GLU A 62 -28.11 -0.25 36.98
C GLU A 62 -29.32 -0.92 36.31
N ILE A 63 -29.07 -1.88 35.42
CA ILE A 63 -30.09 -2.59 34.63
C ILE A 63 -29.95 -4.08 34.87
N GLN A 64 -31.09 -4.77 35.12
CA GLN A 64 -31.12 -6.22 35.11
C GLN A 64 -31.22 -6.75 33.70
N ILE A 65 -30.19 -7.48 33.28
CA ILE A 65 -30.18 -8.15 31.96
C ILE A 65 -30.53 -9.62 32.16
N ARG A 66 -31.41 -10.10 31.27
CA ARG A 66 -31.76 -11.52 31.19
C ARG A 66 -31.53 -12.02 29.78
N VAL A 67 -30.74 -13.08 29.63
CA VAL A 67 -30.41 -13.71 28.33
C VAL A 67 -30.86 -15.17 28.30
N PRO A 68 -31.19 -15.70 27.11
CA PRO A 68 -31.65 -17.08 26.98
C PRO A 68 -30.53 -18.09 27.24
N LYS A 69 -29.29 -17.77 26.89
CA LYS A 69 -28.12 -18.63 26.98
C LYS A 69 -26.90 -17.84 27.50
N LYS A 70 -26.08 -18.48 28.34
CA LYS A 70 -24.78 -17.97 28.75
C LYS A 70 -23.83 -17.96 27.54
N GLY A 71 -22.85 -17.07 27.53
CA GLY A 71 -21.86 -16.99 26.45
C GLY A 71 -21.45 -15.56 26.14
N LEU A 72 -20.77 -15.38 25.02
CA LEU A 72 -20.33 -14.09 24.52
C LEU A 72 -21.46 -13.38 23.76
N TYR A 73 -21.61 -12.11 24.09
CA TYR A 73 -22.55 -11.21 23.44
C TYR A 73 -21.86 -9.91 23.03
N VAL A 74 -22.27 -9.37 21.91
CA VAL A 74 -21.91 -8.00 21.48
C VAL A 74 -22.94 -7.06 22.08
N LEU A 75 -22.47 -6.10 22.88
CA LEU A 75 -23.29 -5.02 23.41
C LEU A 75 -23.22 -3.84 22.46
N GLY A 76 -24.33 -3.21 22.17
CA GLY A 76 -24.42 -1.99 21.37
C GLY A 76 -25.31 -0.95 22.04
N THR A 77 -25.10 0.31 21.71
CA THR A 77 -25.90 1.44 22.19
C THR A 77 -26.02 2.54 21.14
N GLU A 78 -27.13 3.26 21.17
CA GLU A 78 -27.25 4.55 20.47
C GLU A 78 -27.11 5.68 21.49
N ALA A 79 -26.34 6.72 21.13
CA ALA A 79 -26.13 7.86 21.98
C ALA A 79 -26.34 9.18 21.23
N TYR A 80 -26.84 10.17 21.94
CA TYR A 80 -27.15 11.49 21.39
C TYR A 80 -26.64 12.61 22.32
N PRO A 81 -25.96 13.65 21.80
CA PRO A 81 -25.56 14.78 22.57
C PRO A 81 -26.76 15.54 23.16
N VAL A 82 -26.79 15.77 24.47
CA VAL A 82 -27.72 16.67 25.15
C VAL A 82 -27.28 18.13 24.93
N ASN A 83 -25.96 18.37 24.97
CA ASN A 83 -25.34 19.63 24.62
C ASN A 83 -24.01 19.39 23.89
N MET A 84 -24.02 19.57 22.61
CA MET A 84 -22.86 19.31 21.75
C MET A 84 -21.64 20.18 22.11
N ALA A 85 -21.87 21.45 22.45
CA ALA A 85 -20.79 22.40 22.79
C ALA A 85 -20.08 22.06 24.12
N LYS A 86 -20.79 21.36 25.03
CA LYS A 86 -20.28 20.95 26.35
C LYS A 86 -19.96 19.46 26.43
N LEU A 87 -20.02 18.75 25.28
CA LEU A 87 -19.70 17.34 25.27
C LEU A 87 -18.21 17.13 25.55
N GLU A 88 -17.91 16.29 26.52
CA GLU A 88 -16.54 15.94 26.89
C GLU A 88 -15.86 15.23 25.68
N ARG A 89 -14.69 15.73 25.31
CA ARG A 89 -13.82 15.11 24.34
C ARG A 89 -12.81 14.27 25.10
N THR A 90 -12.78 13.00 24.80
CA THR A 90 -11.93 12.05 25.53
C THR A 90 -10.74 11.58 24.71
N ASP A 91 -10.48 12.23 23.57
CA ASP A 91 -9.53 11.76 22.61
C ASP A 91 -8.56 12.88 22.20
N THR A 92 -7.26 12.52 22.12
CA THR A 92 -6.16 13.39 21.72
C THR A 92 -5.99 13.49 20.21
N THR A 93 -6.74 12.68 19.43
CA THR A 93 -6.57 12.57 17.97
C THR A 93 -7.41 13.58 17.18
N GLY A 94 -8.22 14.39 17.85
CA GLY A 94 -9.13 15.36 17.21
C GLY A 94 -10.46 14.77 16.74
N LEU A 95 -10.69 13.49 16.92
CA LEU A 95 -11.97 12.83 16.72
C LEU A 95 -12.92 13.22 17.86
N LEU A 96 -14.19 13.52 17.55
CA LEU A 96 -15.19 13.84 18.57
C LEU A 96 -15.82 12.55 19.08
N THR A 97 -15.10 11.83 19.96
CA THR A 97 -15.57 10.62 20.62
C THR A 97 -15.87 10.87 22.09
N THR A 98 -16.86 10.16 22.61
CA THR A 98 -17.21 10.22 24.03
C THR A 98 -17.37 8.80 24.54
N TYR A 99 -16.82 8.57 25.75
CA TYR A 99 -16.84 7.27 26.43
C TYR A 99 -17.91 7.20 27.51
N ALA A 100 -18.41 5.99 27.73
CA ALA A 100 -19.10 5.60 28.96
C ALA A 100 -18.37 4.39 29.57
N TYR A 101 -18.59 4.14 30.87
CA TYR A 101 -18.10 2.90 31.46
C TYR A 101 -19.25 1.91 31.66
N PHE A 102 -18.93 0.65 31.50
CA PHE A 102 -19.84 -0.48 31.64
C PHE A 102 -19.21 -1.54 32.55
N GLN A 103 -20.04 -2.19 33.35
CA GLN A 103 -19.66 -3.33 34.16
C GLN A 103 -20.80 -4.36 34.16
N LEU A 104 -20.52 -5.55 33.66
CA LEU A 104 -21.49 -6.63 33.60
C LEU A 104 -21.22 -7.66 34.71
N GLY A 105 -22.17 -7.80 35.65
CA GLY A 105 -22.05 -8.70 36.79
C GLY A 105 -20.83 -8.41 37.65
N ALA A 106 -19.96 -9.41 37.79
CA ALA A 106 -18.68 -9.31 38.51
C ALA A 106 -17.48 -9.00 37.62
N SER A 107 -17.72 -8.71 36.32
CA SER A 107 -16.62 -8.36 35.40
C SER A 107 -15.97 -7.02 35.78
N ARG A 108 -14.85 -6.71 35.14
CA ARG A 108 -14.22 -5.40 35.28
C ARG A 108 -15.12 -4.27 34.74
N ARG A 109 -14.90 -3.10 35.31
CA ARG A 109 -15.42 -1.87 34.74
C ARG A 109 -14.66 -1.51 33.48
N THR A 110 -15.34 -1.51 32.33
CA THR A 110 -14.76 -1.32 31.02
C THR A 110 -15.15 0.04 30.43
N LYS A 111 -14.23 0.68 29.75
CA LYS A 111 -14.40 1.97 29.07
C LYS A 111 -14.73 1.72 27.61
N ARG A 112 -15.85 2.29 27.11
CA ARG A 112 -16.33 2.08 25.74
C ARG A 112 -16.70 3.38 25.08
N ILE A 113 -16.36 3.54 23.80
CA ILE A 113 -16.82 4.64 22.96
C ILE A 113 -18.30 4.42 22.70
N VAL A 114 -19.12 5.35 23.15
CA VAL A 114 -20.58 5.30 22.96
C VAL A 114 -21.09 6.32 21.94
N TYR A 115 -20.28 7.30 21.60
CA TYR A 115 -20.62 8.33 20.63
C TYR A 115 -19.43 8.70 19.77
N ASP A 116 -19.65 8.75 18.46
CA ASP A 116 -18.74 9.23 17.43
C ASP A 116 -19.51 10.17 16.50
N ARG A 117 -19.07 11.43 16.45
CA ARG A 117 -19.71 12.46 15.62
C ARG A 117 -19.78 12.08 14.15
N HIS A 118 -18.80 11.33 13.65
CA HIS A 118 -18.68 11.01 12.23
C HIS A 118 -19.51 9.79 11.83
N LYS A 119 -19.82 8.90 12.76
CA LYS A 119 -20.49 7.63 12.44
C LYS A 119 -21.98 7.64 12.76
N GLY A 120 -22.38 8.30 13.85
CA GLY A 120 -23.79 8.30 14.31
C GLY A 120 -24.40 6.89 14.46
N GLY A 121 -25.66 6.83 14.94
CA GLY A 121 -26.39 5.57 15.00
C GLY A 121 -25.90 4.58 16.08
N LEU A 122 -26.18 3.30 15.86
CA LEU A 122 -25.84 2.22 16.78
C LEU A 122 -24.33 2.00 16.83
N GLN A 123 -23.73 2.15 18.02
CA GLN A 123 -22.31 1.84 18.27
C GLN A 123 -22.20 0.47 18.94
N GLU A 124 -21.41 -0.41 18.36
CA GLU A 124 -21.02 -1.66 18.99
C GLU A 124 -19.96 -1.38 20.07
N LEU A 125 -20.21 -1.85 21.29
CA LEU A 125 -19.38 -1.62 22.47
C LEU A 125 -18.37 -2.76 22.71
N GLY A 126 -18.35 -3.74 21.81
CA GLY A 126 -17.48 -4.92 21.92
C GLY A 126 -18.19 -6.11 22.58
N LYS A 127 -17.38 -7.12 22.90
CA LYS A 127 -17.84 -8.43 23.38
C LYS A 127 -17.82 -8.48 24.91
N PHE A 128 -18.90 -8.99 25.48
CA PHE A 128 -19.08 -9.17 26.91
C PHE A 128 -19.44 -10.62 27.21
N GLU A 129 -18.79 -11.22 28.18
CA GLU A 129 -19.07 -12.58 28.62
C GLU A 129 -20.19 -12.60 29.65
N ILE A 130 -21.28 -13.27 29.31
CA ILE A 130 -22.44 -13.46 30.20
C ILE A 130 -22.34 -14.82 30.85
N THR A 131 -21.93 -14.82 32.12
CA THR A 131 -21.70 -16.03 32.95
C THR A 131 -22.95 -16.50 33.67
N ASP A 132 -23.95 -15.62 33.85
CA ASP A 132 -25.25 -15.94 34.41
C ASP A 132 -26.36 -15.41 33.51
N LYS A 133 -27.46 -16.18 33.38
CA LYS A 133 -28.63 -15.76 32.59
C LYS A 133 -29.28 -14.48 33.11
N ASN A 134 -29.12 -14.14 34.39
CA ASN A 134 -29.58 -12.92 35.02
C ASN A 134 -28.40 -12.17 35.59
N GLN A 135 -27.96 -11.11 34.95
CA GLN A 135 -26.86 -10.29 35.43
C GLN A 135 -27.22 -8.82 35.48
N LYS A 136 -26.57 -8.10 36.36
CA LYS A 136 -26.69 -6.64 36.45
C LYS A 136 -25.70 -6.00 35.49
N LEU A 137 -26.16 -5.08 34.68
CA LEU A 137 -25.31 -4.15 33.91
C LEU A 137 -25.30 -2.81 34.64
N ARG A 138 -24.11 -2.36 34.96
CA ARG A 138 -23.87 -1.05 35.55
C ARG A 138 -23.25 -0.12 34.53
N ILE A 139 -23.75 1.13 34.47
CA ILE A 139 -23.33 2.11 33.50
C ILE A 139 -22.98 3.42 34.21
N TRP A 140 -21.83 3.98 33.87
CA TRP A 140 -21.43 5.33 34.19
C TRP A 140 -21.55 6.20 32.95
N LEU A 141 -22.36 7.24 33.04
CA LEU A 141 -22.73 8.08 31.89
C LEU A 141 -21.79 9.29 31.81
N PRO A 142 -21.31 9.62 30.59
CA PRO A 142 -20.60 10.88 30.38
C PRO A 142 -21.54 12.08 30.57
N ASN A 143 -21.00 13.24 30.91
CA ASN A 143 -21.74 14.47 30.94
C ASN A 143 -22.21 14.88 29.54
N ASN A 144 -23.39 15.49 29.44
CA ASN A 144 -23.97 16.02 28.19
C ASN A 144 -24.24 15.01 27.09
N LEU A 145 -24.30 13.72 27.40
CA LEU A 145 -24.65 12.66 26.47
C LEU A 145 -25.82 11.82 26.99
N MET A 146 -26.74 11.47 26.13
CA MET A 146 -27.86 10.59 26.41
C MET A 146 -27.62 9.23 25.75
N LEU A 147 -27.77 8.13 26.48
CA LEU A 147 -27.87 6.78 25.93
C LEU A 147 -29.33 6.43 25.72
N SER A 148 -29.69 6.04 24.50
CA SER A 148 -31.09 5.82 24.10
C SER A 148 -31.50 4.35 24.10
N THR A 149 -30.63 3.47 23.59
CA THR A 149 -30.93 2.04 23.46
C THR A 149 -29.75 1.20 23.93
N LEU A 150 -30.06 -0.03 24.34
CA LEU A 150 -29.09 -1.10 24.53
C LEU A 150 -29.50 -2.27 23.64
N GLN A 151 -28.53 -2.78 22.90
CA GLN A 151 -28.71 -3.98 22.08
C GLN A 151 -27.76 -5.07 22.58
N LEU A 152 -28.29 -6.26 22.75
CA LEU A 152 -27.52 -7.47 23.05
C LEU A 152 -27.69 -8.45 21.87
N LYS A 153 -26.58 -8.81 21.27
CA LYS A 153 -26.55 -9.76 20.15
C LYS A 153 -25.59 -10.89 20.48
N PRO A 154 -25.99 -12.16 20.38
CA PRO A 154 -25.04 -13.25 20.56
C PRO A 154 -23.84 -13.09 19.61
N PHE A 155 -22.65 -13.25 20.15
CA PHE A 155 -21.46 -13.22 19.31
C PHE A 155 -21.32 -14.56 18.58
N VAL A 156 -21.12 -14.47 17.27
CA VAL A 156 -20.82 -15.62 16.42
C VAL A 156 -19.35 -15.54 16.03
N ALA A 157 -18.56 -16.48 16.52
CA ALA A 157 -17.14 -16.55 16.16
C ALA A 157 -16.97 -16.89 14.67
N PRO A 158 -15.87 -16.45 14.03
CA PRO A 158 -15.51 -16.93 12.69
C PRO A 158 -15.42 -18.45 12.67
N ILE A 159 -15.85 -19.07 11.56
CA ILE A 159 -15.78 -20.52 11.37
C ILE A 159 -14.54 -20.83 10.55
N ALA A 160 -13.65 -21.64 11.11
CA ALA A 160 -12.50 -22.15 10.38
C ALA A 160 -12.97 -23.07 9.24
N PRO A 161 -12.45 -22.92 8.01
CA PRO A 161 -12.74 -23.82 6.91
C PRO A 161 -12.22 -25.24 7.21
N SER A 162 -12.84 -26.24 6.59
CA SER A 162 -12.49 -27.64 6.81
C SER A 162 -11.01 -27.93 6.57
N GLU A 163 -10.42 -27.27 5.59
CA GLU A 163 -9.00 -27.39 5.24
C GLU A 163 -8.10 -26.91 6.37
N ALA A 164 -8.46 -25.81 7.04
CA ALA A 164 -7.70 -25.31 8.20
C ALA A 164 -7.91 -26.17 9.45
N VAL A 165 -9.13 -26.65 9.67
CA VAL A 165 -9.44 -27.57 10.81
C VAL A 165 -8.64 -28.85 10.72
N ASN A 166 -8.50 -29.41 9.52
CA ASN A 166 -7.77 -30.65 9.25
C ASN A 166 -6.30 -30.45 8.89
N TYR A 167 -5.82 -29.20 8.90
CA TYR A 167 -4.44 -28.88 8.53
C TYR A 167 -3.43 -29.46 9.52
N ILE A 168 -2.43 -30.09 8.97
CA ILE A 168 -1.25 -30.56 9.71
C ILE A 168 -0.07 -29.69 9.30
N PRO A 169 0.45 -28.83 10.19
CA PRO A 169 1.56 -27.94 9.83
C PRO A 169 2.77 -28.71 9.28
N LYS A 170 3.18 -28.39 8.07
CA LYS A 170 4.38 -28.96 7.42
C LYS A 170 5.66 -28.52 8.12
N ILE A 171 5.63 -27.32 8.69
CA ILE A 171 6.69 -26.71 9.46
C ILE A 171 6.22 -26.69 10.91
N ARG A 172 7.02 -27.21 11.82
CA ARG A 172 6.71 -27.25 13.26
C ARG A 172 7.79 -26.53 14.05
N PRO A 173 7.41 -25.74 15.06
CA PRO A 173 8.38 -25.14 15.96
C PRO A 173 9.21 -26.21 16.65
N GLY A 174 10.50 -25.95 16.82
CA GLY A 174 11.37 -26.80 17.62
C GLY A 174 11.01 -26.71 19.11
N THR A 175 11.53 -27.67 19.90
CA THR A 175 11.32 -27.72 21.37
C THR A 175 12.21 -26.74 22.12
N GLU A 176 13.31 -26.29 21.49
CA GLU A 176 14.27 -25.35 22.10
C GLU A 176 13.76 -23.91 22.06
N ARG A 177 14.17 -23.13 23.05
CA ARG A 177 13.89 -21.69 23.16
C ARG A 177 15.20 -20.91 23.24
N PRO A 178 15.24 -19.62 22.86
CA PRO A 178 14.12 -18.81 22.31
C PRO A 178 13.75 -19.22 20.88
N ARG A 179 12.51 -18.89 20.46
CA ARG A 179 11.98 -19.14 19.11
C ARG A 179 11.77 -17.84 18.34
N LEU A 180 11.48 -16.74 19.06
CA LEU A 180 11.16 -15.45 18.46
C LEU A 180 12.44 -14.66 18.20
N TRP A 181 12.67 -14.29 16.94
CA TRP A 181 13.78 -13.47 16.42
C TRP A 181 15.18 -14.08 16.54
N VAL A 182 15.41 -14.90 17.52
CA VAL A 182 16.66 -15.62 17.73
C VAL A 182 16.36 -17.08 18.12
N ASN A 183 17.32 -17.93 17.83
CA ASN A 183 17.38 -19.33 18.25
C ASN A 183 18.71 -19.60 18.93
N LYS A 184 18.97 -20.83 19.31
CA LYS A 184 20.19 -21.25 19.99
C LYS A 184 21.47 -20.89 19.24
N GLU A 185 21.44 -20.98 17.89
CA GLU A 185 22.61 -20.66 17.04
C GLU A 185 22.80 -19.16 16.87
N SER A 186 21.73 -18.38 16.70
CA SER A 186 21.79 -16.96 16.42
C SER A 186 21.91 -16.07 17.66
N LEU A 187 21.48 -16.53 18.83
CA LEU A 187 21.55 -15.77 20.08
C LEU A 187 22.98 -15.36 20.45
N PRO A 188 23.99 -16.26 20.40
CA PRO A 188 25.38 -15.86 20.65
C PRO A 188 25.89 -14.82 19.66
N VAL A 189 25.46 -14.89 18.40
CA VAL A 189 25.85 -13.90 17.36
C VAL A 189 25.31 -12.52 17.73
N VAL A 190 24.06 -12.40 18.14
CA VAL A 190 23.47 -11.14 18.59
C VAL A 190 24.20 -10.61 19.82
N ARG A 191 24.47 -11.45 20.83
CA ARG A 191 25.23 -11.07 22.04
C ARG A 191 26.59 -10.49 21.70
N ASN A 192 27.33 -11.10 20.79
CA ASN A 192 28.68 -10.64 20.38
C ASN A 192 28.64 -9.30 19.64
N ARG A 193 27.52 -8.96 18.97
CA ARG A 193 27.36 -7.71 18.21
C ARG A 193 26.93 -6.50 19.05
N LEU A 194 26.49 -6.69 20.29
CA LEU A 194 25.94 -5.60 21.12
C LEU A 194 26.93 -4.43 21.34
N LEU A 195 28.21 -4.73 21.49
CA LEU A 195 29.27 -3.74 21.75
C LEU A 195 29.94 -3.20 20.48
N ALA A 196 29.57 -3.69 19.30
CA ALA A 196 30.03 -3.15 18.04
C ALA A 196 29.62 -1.67 17.88
N SER A 197 30.46 -0.88 17.18
CA SER A 197 30.29 0.57 17.10
C SER A 197 28.88 1.04 16.72
N GLU A 198 28.28 0.40 15.72
CA GLU A 198 26.91 0.74 15.27
C GLU A 198 25.85 0.41 16.32
N ASN A 199 26.02 -0.68 17.06
CA ASN A 199 25.03 -1.21 17.99
C ASN A 199 25.18 -0.62 19.41
N LYS A 200 26.37 -0.17 19.78
CA LYS A 200 26.70 0.27 21.15
C LYS A 200 25.69 1.27 21.71
N LYS A 201 25.35 2.30 20.93
CA LYS A 201 24.42 3.36 21.39
C LYS A 201 23.00 2.82 21.65
N ALA A 202 22.54 1.88 20.83
CA ALA A 202 21.24 1.24 21.02
C ALA A 202 21.27 0.32 22.26
N TRP A 203 22.35 -0.41 22.46
CA TRP A 203 22.51 -1.26 23.64
C TRP A 203 22.56 -0.46 24.93
N GLU A 204 23.28 0.67 24.98
CA GLU A 204 23.29 1.56 26.14
C GLU A 204 21.87 2.06 26.48
N LYS A 205 21.07 2.44 25.48
CA LYS A 205 19.66 2.81 25.70
C LYS A 205 18.86 1.68 26.31
N VAL A 206 19.01 0.46 25.83
CA VAL A 206 18.32 -0.71 26.40
C VAL A 206 18.72 -0.91 27.86
N LYS A 207 20.00 -0.85 28.18
CA LYS A 207 20.50 -0.96 29.56
C LYS A 207 19.92 0.12 30.47
N ASP A 208 19.95 1.36 30.02
CA ASP A 208 19.44 2.50 30.79
C ASP A 208 17.95 2.36 31.17
N ILE A 209 17.16 1.76 30.31
CA ILE A 209 15.75 1.49 30.60
C ILE A 209 15.58 0.19 31.42
N ALA A 210 16.29 -0.86 31.04
CA ALA A 210 16.12 -2.17 31.66
C ALA A 210 16.52 -2.20 33.14
N LEU A 211 17.58 -1.49 33.50
CA LEU A 211 18.12 -1.46 34.87
C LEU A 211 17.37 -0.49 35.79
N LYS A 212 16.48 0.36 35.27
CA LYS A 212 15.62 1.20 36.10
C LYS A 212 14.39 0.41 36.51
N PRO A 213 14.10 0.32 37.82
CA PRO A 213 12.84 -0.26 38.28
C PRO A 213 11.67 0.50 37.66
N TYR A 214 10.68 -0.26 37.18
CA TYR A 214 9.47 0.34 36.62
C TYR A 214 8.25 -0.09 37.47
N HIS A 215 7.66 0.86 38.16
CA HIS A 215 6.51 0.61 39.02
C HIS A 215 5.26 1.18 38.35
N VAL A 216 4.31 0.33 38.12
CA VAL A 216 2.95 0.69 37.71
C VAL A 216 1.98 -0.15 38.54
N GLU A 217 1.01 0.50 39.14
CA GLU A 217 -0.08 -0.18 39.85
C GLU A 217 -1.28 -0.30 38.93
N PHE A 218 -1.74 -1.51 38.71
CA PHE A 218 -2.92 -1.82 37.93
C PHE A 218 -4.09 -2.10 38.92
N ASP A 219 -5.17 -1.34 38.78
CA ASP A 219 -6.42 -1.70 39.44
C ASP A 219 -7.06 -2.87 38.68
N SER A 220 -7.07 -4.05 39.30
CA SER A 220 -7.65 -5.25 38.70
C SER A 220 -9.15 -5.14 38.41
N GLY A 221 -9.85 -4.17 39.05
CA GLY A 221 -11.25 -3.88 38.80
C GLY A 221 -11.53 -2.95 37.62
N VAL A 222 -10.50 -2.37 37.05
CA VAL A 222 -10.62 -1.37 35.98
C VAL A 222 -9.81 -1.81 34.76
N GLU A 223 -10.42 -1.79 33.59
CA GLU A 223 -9.75 -1.97 32.30
C GLU A 223 -8.80 -0.81 32.03
N ILE A 224 -7.63 -1.14 31.48
CA ILE A 224 -6.70 -0.13 30.94
C ILE A 224 -6.63 -0.23 29.43
N PHE A 225 -6.29 0.90 28.81
CA PHE A 225 -5.95 0.93 27.39
C PHE A 225 -4.48 0.62 27.15
N TYR A 226 -4.18 0.44 25.86
CA TYR A 226 -2.85 0.35 25.33
C TYR A 226 -1.93 1.46 25.84
N ASP A 227 -0.76 1.07 26.35
CA ASP A 227 0.31 1.96 26.78
C ASP A 227 1.60 1.65 26.02
N GLU A 228 1.90 2.48 25.02
CA GLU A 228 3.06 2.33 24.15
C GLU A 228 4.38 2.45 24.94
N ASN A 229 4.43 3.33 25.93
CA ASN A 229 5.65 3.51 26.74
C ASN A 229 5.92 2.28 27.60
N LEU A 230 4.86 1.73 28.22
CA LEU A 230 4.97 0.50 29.00
C LEU A 230 5.44 -0.67 28.14
N GLU A 231 4.89 -0.82 26.93
CA GLU A 231 5.32 -1.90 26.02
C GLU A 231 6.78 -1.74 25.57
N HIS A 232 7.23 -0.51 25.33
CA HIS A 232 8.64 -0.25 25.04
C HIS A 232 9.54 -0.63 26.23
N VAL A 233 9.12 -0.37 27.47
CA VAL A 233 9.86 -0.78 28.67
C VAL A 233 9.89 -2.30 28.79
N ILE A 234 8.74 -2.97 28.62
CA ILE A 234 8.63 -4.42 28.68
C ILE A 234 9.55 -5.07 27.63
N ALA A 235 9.50 -4.64 26.38
CA ALA A 235 10.34 -5.20 25.30
C ALA A 235 11.84 -5.04 25.58
N GLN A 236 12.28 -3.89 26.13
CA GLN A 236 13.68 -3.63 26.44
C GLN A 236 14.15 -4.43 27.65
N LYS A 237 13.32 -4.58 28.70
CA LYS A 237 13.65 -5.43 29.85
C LYS A 237 13.72 -6.92 29.46
N ALA A 238 12.77 -7.42 28.67
CA ALA A 238 12.77 -8.79 28.18
C ALA A 238 14.01 -9.07 27.31
N PHE A 239 14.36 -8.13 26.42
CA PHE A 239 15.57 -8.24 25.60
C PHE A 239 16.84 -8.18 26.44
N TYR A 240 16.89 -7.34 27.47
CA TYR A 240 18.03 -7.27 28.38
C TYR A 240 18.22 -8.60 29.10
N TYR A 241 17.13 -9.19 29.67
CA TYR A 241 17.18 -10.52 30.26
C TYR A 241 17.68 -11.58 29.26
N LEU A 242 17.15 -11.59 28.05
CA LEU A 242 17.56 -12.53 27.00
C LEU A 242 19.08 -12.43 26.70
N MET A 243 19.65 -11.24 26.76
CA MET A 243 21.07 -11.01 26.48
C MET A 243 21.99 -11.33 27.67
N THR A 244 21.54 -11.07 28.90
CA THR A 244 22.39 -11.07 30.10
C THR A 244 22.07 -12.18 31.09
N GLU A 245 20.87 -12.78 31.01
CA GLU A 245 20.35 -13.76 31.97
C GLU A 245 20.20 -13.18 33.40
N ASP A 246 19.96 -11.87 33.50
CA ASP A 246 19.69 -11.19 34.79
C ASP A 246 18.28 -11.52 35.29
N ASP A 247 18.18 -12.49 36.17
CA ASP A 247 16.92 -12.98 36.75
C ASP A 247 16.11 -11.90 37.46
N SER A 248 16.75 -10.86 37.99
CA SER A 248 16.04 -9.76 38.65
C SER A 248 15.20 -8.98 37.67
N VAL A 249 15.80 -8.61 36.54
CA VAL A 249 15.11 -7.91 35.45
C VAL A 249 14.09 -8.84 34.78
N GLY A 250 14.44 -10.12 34.61
CA GLY A 250 13.56 -11.13 34.05
C GLY A 250 12.27 -11.32 34.87
N LYS A 251 12.38 -11.46 36.19
CA LYS A 251 11.22 -11.60 37.09
C LYS A 251 10.35 -10.34 37.11
N GLU A 252 10.98 -9.16 37.13
CA GLU A 252 10.27 -7.89 37.06
C GLU A 252 9.44 -7.80 35.78
N VAL A 253 10.02 -8.10 34.61
CA VAL A 253 9.30 -7.97 33.34
C VAL A 253 8.19 -9.02 33.18
N VAL A 254 8.36 -10.22 33.70
CA VAL A 254 7.32 -11.25 33.74
C VAL A 254 6.10 -10.76 34.54
N ALA A 255 6.33 -10.26 35.76
CA ALA A 255 5.26 -9.75 36.62
C ALA A 255 4.55 -8.53 35.98
N LEU A 256 5.34 -7.59 35.45
CA LEU A 256 4.83 -6.41 34.78
C LEU A 256 3.94 -6.77 33.56
N THR A 257 4.41 -7.70 32.74
CA THR A 257 3.68 -8.14 31.53
C THR A 257 2.43 -8.92 31.86
N SER A 258 2.49 -9.86 32.79
CA SER A 258 1.33 -10.65 33.20
C SER A 258 0.22 -9.73 33.78
N ASN A 259 0.60 -8.78 34.64
CA ASN A 259 -0.33 -7.81 35.18
C ASN A 259 -0.94 -6.91 34.08
N TYR A 260 -0.10 -6.41 33.15
CA TYR A 260 -0.57 -5.58 32.04
C TYR A 260 -1.57 -6.32 31.15
N LEU A 261 -1.23 -7.50 30.68
CA LEU A 261 -2.14 -8.29 29.83
C LEU A 261 -3.44 -8.61 30.54
N SER A 262 -3.39 -8.90 31.85
CA SER A 262 -4.58 -9.27 32.62
C SER A 262 -5.62 -8.16 32.70
N VAL A 263 -5.21 -6.88 32.65
CA VAL A 263 -6.09 -5.71 32.77
C VAL A 263 -6.34 -4.99 31.45
N LEU A 264 -5.56 -5.33 30.40
CA LEU A 264 -5.72 -4.72 29.09
C LEU A 264 -7.01 -5.21 28.44
N GLU A 265 -7.80 -4.28 27.92
CA GLU A 265 -8.99 -4.57 27.15
C GLU A 265 -9.29 -3.46 26.15
N PHE A 266 -9.77 -3.84 24.98
CA PHE A 266 -10.21 -2.90 23.93
C PHE A 266 -11.59 -3.30 23.45
N GLY A 267 -12.60 -2.65 23.94
CA GLY A 267 -13.94 -3.04 23.67
C GLY A 267 -14.52 -2.60 22.33
N ASN A 268 -14.12 -1.45 21.84
CA ASN A 268 -14.72 -0.89 20.63
C ASN A 268 -13.80 -0.96 19.43
N VAL A 269 -13.94 -2.02 18.68
CA VAL A 269 -13.23 -2.25 17.41
C VAL A 269 -13.75 -1.37 16.27
N THR A 270 -14.59 -0.38 16.52
CA THR A 270 -15.13 0.52 15.50
C THR A 270 -14.06 1.39 14.82
N TYR A 271 -12.92 1.53 15.44
CA TYR A 271 -11.73 2.13 14.84
C TYR A 271 -10.76 1.02 14.50
N GLY A 272 -10.65 0.69 13.22
CA GLY A 272 -9.76 -0.38 12.74
C GLY A 272 -8.30 -0.24 13.17
N ASP A 273 -7.86 0.93 13.60
CA ASP A 273 -6.50 1.14 14.10
C ASP A 273 -6.28 0.60 15.52
N ILE A 274 -7.32 0.45 16.33
CA ILE A 274 -7.24 -0.09 17.69
C ILE A 274 -6.78 -1.56 17.69
N THR A 275 -7.16 -2.33 16.68
CA THR A 275 -6.77 -3.73 16.58
C THR A 275 -5.27 -3.94 16.38
N ARG A 276 -4.59 -2.96 15.84
CA ARG A 276 -3.11 -2.97 15.71
C ARG A 276 -2.45 -2.80 17.06
N GLU A 277 -3.04 -2.02 17.95
CA GLU A 277 -2.55 -1.80 19.32
C GLU A 277 -2.74 -3.05 20.17
N LEU A 278 -3.88 -3.74 20.07
CA LEU A 278 -4.07 -5.07 20.66
C LEU A 278 -3.02 -6.07 20.15
N GLY A 279 -2.79 -6.09 18.86
CA GLY A 279 -1.80 -6.94 18.24
C GLY A 279 -0.39 -6.68 18.76
N ARG A 280 -0.02 -5.41 18.97
CA ARG A 280 1.28 -5.02 19.55
C ARG A 280 1.42 -5.51 20.99
N ALA A 281 0.37 -5.40 21.79
CA ALA A 281 0.37 -5.93 23.17
C ALA A 281 0.52 -7.46 23.18
N ILE A 282 -0.19 -8.18 22.30
CA ILE A 282 -0.05 -9.64 22.13
C ILE A 282 1.39 -9.98 21.71
N TYR A 283 1.94 -9.26 20.74
CA TYR A 283 3.33 -9.44 20.28
C TYR A 283 4.33 -9.22 21.42
N THR A 284 4.20 -8.14 22.18
CA THR A 284 5.09 -7.82 23.30
C THR A 284 5.00 -8.90 24.39
N GLY A 285 3.78 -9.34 24.71
CA GLY A 285 3.56 -10.44 25.66
C GLY A 285 4.16 -11.77 25.16
N ALA A 286 4.08 -12.05 23.85
CA ALA A 286 4.70 -13.23 23.24
C ALA A 286 6.23 -13.21 23.36
N LEU A 287 6.87 -12.04 23.21
CA LEU A 287 8.31 -11.91 23.43
C LEU A 287 8.69 -12.27 24.86
N VAL A 288 7.95 -11.80 25.85
CA VAL A 288 8.21 -12.13 27.26
C VAL A 288 7.96 -13.62 27.53
N TYR A 289 6.84 -14.15 27.02
CA TYR A 289 6.53 -15.56 27.18
C TYR A 289 7.64 -16.49 26.62
N ASP A 290 8.20 -16.15 25.47
CA ASP A 290 9.26 -16.93 24.83
C ASP A 290 10.63 -16.69 25.47
N TRP A 291 11.04 -15.43 25.62
CA TRP A 291 12.39 -15.08 26.07
C TRP A 291 12.62 -15.31 27.58
N CYS A 292 11.57 -15.15 28.38
CA CYS A 292 11.60 -15.35 29.81
C CYS A 292 10.96 -16.70 30.23
N TYR A 293 10.79 -17.65 29.32
CA TYR A 293 10.06 -18.91 29.54
C TYR A 293 10.54 -19.68 30.78
N ALA A 294 11.84 -19.69 31.03
CA ALA A 294 12.43 -20.37 32.19
C ALA A 294 12.03 -19.75 33.55
N LEU A 295 11.54 -18.52 33.58
CA LEU A 295 11.07 -17.80 34.77
C LEU A 295 9.56 -17.90 34.95
N LEU A 296 8.82 -18.47 34.01
CA LEU A 296 7.36 -18.61 34.09
C LEU A 296 6.98 -19.87 34.83
N ASP A 297 6.26 -19.73 35.93
CA ASP A 297 5.59 -20.89 36.57
C ASP A 297 4.30 -21.26 35.80
N GLU A 298 3.72 -22.42 36.14
CA GLU A 298 2.54 -22.93 35.41
C GLU A 298 1.29 -22.06 35.60
N GLU A 299 1.17 -21.38 36.72
CA GLU A 299 0.07 -20.42 36.98
C GLU A 299 0.18 -19.23 36.03
N THR A 300 1.35 -18.60 35.96
CA THR A 300 1.63 -17.47 35.06
C THR A 300 1.47 -17.87 33.59
N LYS A 301 1.99 -19.02 33.16
CA LYS A 301 1.77 -19.53 31.79
C LYS A 301 0.29 -19.68 31.45
N THR A 302 -0.48 -20.26 32.39
CA THR A 302 -1.91 -20.47 32.20
C THR A 302 -2.67 -19.14 32.11
N ALA A 303 -2.35 -18.18 32.98
CA ALA A 303 -2.95 -16.85 32.99
C ALA A 303 -2.65 -16.09 31.68
N MET A 304 -1.39 -16.03 31.27
CA MET A 304 -0.99 -15.34 30.02
C MET A 304 -1.64 -15.97 28.78
N ARG A 305 -1.74 -17.31 28.70
CA ARG A 305 -2.45 -17.99 27.59
C ARG A 305 -3.94 -17.62 27.53
N ALA A 306 -4.58 -17.52 28.69
CA ALA A 306 -5.98 -17.09 28.78
C ALA A 306 -6.15 -15.64 28.34
N ASP A 307 -5.22 -14.75 28.73
CA ASP A 307 -5.23 -13.35 28.32
C ASP A 307 -4.99 -13.20 26.80
N PHE A 308 -4.05 -13.91 26.21
CA PHE A 308 -3.87 -13.92 24.76
C PHE A 308 -5.15 -14.36 24.02
N LYS A 309 -5.81 -15.42 24.46
CA LYS A 309 -7.07 -15.90 23.85
C LYS A 309 -8.20 -14.87 24.01
N ARG A 310 -8.22 -14.14 25.10
CA ARG A 310 -9.18 -13.05 25.34
C ARG A 310 -8.93 -11.88 24.40
N LEU A 311 -7.69 -11.42 24.27
CA LEU A 311 -7.31 -10.28 23.46
C LEU A 311 -7.44 -10.55 21.95
N VAL A 312 -6.99 -11.72 21.49
CA VAL A 312 -7.02 -12.05 20.07
C VAL A 312 -8.45 -12.12 19.50
N ARG A 313 -9.45 -12.46 20.35
CA ARG A 313 -10.86 -12.44 19.93
C ARG A 313 -11.36 -11.06 19.54
N ASP A 314 -10.75 -10.00 20.06
CA ASP A 314 -11.14 -8.62 19.81
C ASP A 314 -10.35 -7.97 18.66
N MET A 315 -9.39 -8.68 18.08
CA MET A 315 -8.72 -8.23 16.86
C MET A 315 -9.69 -8.22 15.66
N GLU A 316 -9.41 -7.37 14.69
CA GLU A 316 -10.25 -7.20 13.50
C GLU A 316 -10.43 -8.50 12.71
N ILE A 317 -9.35 -9.24 12.53
CA ILE A 317 -9.38 -10.54 11.85
C ILE A 317 -10.13 -11.62 12.65
N GLY A 318 -10.37 -11.36 13.96
CA GLY A 318 -11.07 -12.26 14.86
C GLY A 318 -10.28 -13.53 15.21
N TRP A 319 -10.95 -14.43 15.93
CA TRP A 319 -10.40 -15.74 16.24
C TRP A 319 -11.47 -16.85 16.12
N PRO A 320 -11.19 -17.95 15.39
CA PRO A 320 -10.03 -18.17 14.53
C PRO A 320 -9.95 -17.17 13.37
N PRO A 321 -8.74 -16.96 12.75
CA PRO A 321 -8.47 -15.83 11.85
C PRO A 321 -9.07 -16.04 10.45
N PHE A 322 -10.38 -16.26 10.36
CA PHE A 322 -11.12 -16.54 9.13
C PHE A 322 -12.34 -15.64 8.97
N TYR A 323 -12.27 -14.42 9.44
CA TYR A 323 -13.34 -13.45 9.27
C TYR A 323 -13.51 -13.10 7.78
N GLY A 324 -14.71 -13.37 7.24
CA GLY A 324 -14.97 -13.72 5.85
C GLY A 324 -15.05 -12.62 4.79
N LEU A 325 -14.85 -11.34 5.07
CA LEU A 325 -15.11 -10.28 4.08
C LEU A 325 -13.89 -9.90 3.25
N GLU A 326 -12.68 -10.02 3.78
CA GLU A 326 -11.44 -9.62 3.14
C GLU A 326 -10.48 -10.80 3.05
N SER A 327 -9.61 -10.78 2.05
CA SER A 327 -8.55 -11.78 1.99
C SER A 327 -7.46 -11.43 2.99
N ILE A 328 -6.77 -12.46 3.51
CA ILE A 328 -5.55 -12.26 4.32
C ILE A 328 -4.48 -11.46 3.57
N ILE A 329 -4.51 -11.51 2.25
CA ILE A 329 -3.49 -10.95 1.37
C ILE A 329 -3.60 -9.43 1.28
N ASN A 330 -4.81 -8.90 1.38
CA ASN A 330 -5.09 -7.53 1.00
C ASN A 330 -6.11 -6.83 1.90
N GLY A 331 -6.41 -7.43 3.05
CA GLY A 331 -7.34 -6.85 4.02
C GLY A 331 -6.73 -5.70 4.82
N HIS A 332 -7.56 -5.06 5.63
CA HIS A 332 -7.18 -3.92 6.44
C HIS A 332 -6.27 -4.33 7.62
N GLY A 333 -4.94 -4.23 7.43
CA GLY A 333 -3.94 -4.55 8.48
C GLY A 333 -3.83 -6.03 8.83
N ASN A 334 -4.40 -6.92 8.03
CA ASN A 334 -4.37 -8.36 8.28
C ASN A 334 -2.95 -8.91 8.32
N GLU A 335 -2.05 -8.37 7.50
CA GLU A 335 -0.65 -8.77 7.46
C GLU A 335 0.04 -8.56 8.82
N ALA A 336 -0.21 -7.42 9.49
CA ALA A 336 0.34 -7.17 10.83
C ALA A 336 -0.20 -8.18 11.86
N GLN A 337 -1.52 -8.39 11.85
CA GLN A 337 -2.19 -9.25 12.81
C GLN A 337 -1.74 -10.71 12.67
N ILE A 338 -1.57 -11.20 11.46
CA ILE A 338 -1.16 -12.59 11.21
C ILE A 338 0.35 -12.77 11.27
N CYS A 339 1.11 -11.96 10.53
CA CYS A 339 2.55 -12.19 10.31
C CYS A 339 3.41 -11.81 11.51
N ARG A 340 2.98 -10.84 12.33
CA ARG A 340 3.69 -10.44 13.53
C ARG A 340 3.00 -10.96 14.78
N ASP A 341 1.75 -10.56 15.00
CA ASP A 341 1.10 -10.68 16.31
C ASP A 341 0.69 -12.12 16.61
N MET A 342 -0.16 -12.69 15.78
CA MET A 342 -0.65 -14.06 15.98
C MET A 342 0.44 -15.10 15.73
N LEU A 343 1.35 -14.88 14.77
CA LEU A 343 2.45 -15.81 14.55
C LEU A 343 3.37 -15.86 15.77
N SER A 344 3.77 -14.72 16.33
CA SER A 344 4.62 -14.64 17.51
C SER A 344 3.95 -15.31 18.73
N TRP A 345 2.68 -14.97 18.98
CA TRP A 345 1.91 -15.62 20.02
C TRP A 345 1.84 -17.15 19.83
N SER A 346 1.49 -17.60 18.64
CA SER A 346 1.32 -19.03 18.36
C SER A 346 2.62 -19.83 18.51
N LEU A 347 3.77 -19.23 18.17
CA LEU A 347 5.09 -19.82 18.39
C LEU A 347 5.47 -19.85 19.88
N ALA A 348 5.15 -18.77 20.60
CA ALA A 348 5.47 -18.65 22.01
C ALA A 348 4.74 -19.70 22.87
N VAL A 349 3.46 -19.97 22.59
CA VAL A 349 2.62 -20.90 23.38
C VAL A 349 2.55 -22.32 22.82
N TYR A 350 3.30 -22.65 21.77
CA TYR A 350 3.14 -23.87 20.98
C TYR A 350 3.21 -25.16 21.80
N ASP A 351 4.05 -25.22 22.84
CA ASP A 351 4.23 -26.43 23.63
C ASP A 351 2.99 -26.79 24.46
N GLU A 352 2.30 -25.76 24.95
CA GLU A 352 1.11 -25.91 25.78
C GLU A 352 -0.20 -25.85 24.97
N ASP A 353 -0.19 -25.13 23.83
CA ASP A 353 -1.36 -24.93 22.99
C ASP A 353 -0.97 -24.83 21.51
N PRO A 354 -0.95 -25.92 20.76
CA PRO A 354 -0.55 -25.93 19.34
C PRO A 354 -1.65 -25.44 18.38
N GLU A 355 -2.89 -25.28 18.84
CA GLU A 355 -4.01 -24.92 17.97
C GLU A 355 -3.82 -23.54 17.30
N PRO A 356 -3.38 -22.48 18.00
CA PRO A 356 -3.08 -21.20 17.37
C PRO A 356 -2.12 -21.32 16.19
N TYR A 357 -1.04 -22.07 16.37
CA TYR A 357 -0.06 -22.26 15.31
C TYR A 357 -0.63 -23.01 14.11
N LYS A 358 -1.52 -23.97 14.31
CA LYS A 358 -2.19 -24.69 13.21
C LYS A 358 -2.93 -23.71 12.29
N TYR A 359 -3.76 -22.82 12.84
CA TYR A 359 -4.55 -21.88 12.05
C TYR A 359 -3.70 -20.76 11.44
N VAL A 360 -2.77 -20.19 12.20
CA VAL A 360 -1.89 -19.11 11.73
C VAL A 360 -0.94 -19.63 10.65
N SER A 361 -0.33 -20.80 10.85
CA SER A 361 0.55 -21.39 9.82
C SER A 361 -0.19 -21.78 8.56
N TYR A 362 -1.44 -22.27 8.65
CA TYR A 362 -2.28 -22.50 7.48
C TYR A 362 -2.48 -21.21 6.69
N THR A 363 -2.86 -20.13 7.37
CA THR A 363 -3.12 -18.84 6.72
C THR A 363 -1.85 -18.28 6.06
N ILE A 364 -0.70 -18.39 6.71
CA ILE A 364 0.56 -17.89 6.14
C ILE A 364 1.08 -18.81 5.03
N LEU A 365 1.22 -20.10 5.32
CA LEU A 365 1.93 -21.02 4.41
C LEU A 365 1.08 -21.49 3.23
N GLU A 366 -0.23 -21.59 3.38
CA GLU A 366 -1.12 -22.10 2.34
C GLU A 366 -1.88 -20.97 1.60
N GLN A 367 -1.91 -19.73 2.13
CA GLN A 367 -2.61 -18.61 1.50
C GLN A 367 -1.66 -17.45 1.18
N LEU A 368 -1.00 -16.87 2.18
CA LEU A 368 -0.16 -15.68 1.98
C LEU A 368 1.09 -15.98 1.14
N VAL A 369 1.87 -16.98 1.52
CA VAL A 369 3.14 -17.32 0.84
C VAL A 369 2.95 -17.65 -0.63
N PRO A 370 1.97 -18.50 -1.05
CA PRO A 370 1.72 -18.75 -2.47
C PRO A 370 1.38 -17.47 -3.25
N MET A 371 0.55 -16.59 -2.68
CA MET A 371 0.19 -15.34 -3.34
C MET A 371 1.41 -14.41 -3.47
N ARG A 372 2.22 -14.27 -2.43
CA ARG A 372 3.41 -13.42 -2.47
C ARG A 372 4.50 -13.94 -3.41
N LYS A 373 4.65 -15.26 -3.53
CA LYS A 373 5.51 -15.85 -4.58
C LYS A 373 5.04 -15.51 -5.98
N PHE A 374 3.73 -15.43 -6.18
CA PHE A 374 3.17 -14.99 -7.45
C PHE A 374 3.36 -13.48 -7.65
N GLU A 375 2.91 -12.66 -6.73
CA GLU A 375 2.92 -11.20 -6.82
C GLU A 375 4.33 -10.63 -6.93
N TYR A 376 5.27 -11.12 -6.11
CA TYR A 376 6.63 -10.60 -6.03
C TYR A 376 7.57 -11.05 -7.17
N GLN A 377 7.04 -11.76 -8.18
CA GLN A 377 7.68 -11.79 -9.51
C GLN A 377 7.83 -10.36 -10.08
N SER A 378 6.95 -9.46 -9.66
CA SER A 378 7.14 -8.02 -9.79
C SER A 378 7.63 -7.47 -8.45
N PRO A 379 8.88 -6.97 -8.33
CA PRO A 379 9.39 -6.40 -7.09
C PRO A 379 8.74 -5.04 -6.79
N ARG A 380 7.44 -5.06 -6.56
CA ARG A 380 6.53 -3.95 -6.35
C ARG A 380 5.40 -4.40 -5.44
N HIS A 381 4.85 -3.50 -4.63
CA HIS A 381 3.74 -3.83 -3.74
C HIS A 381 2.41 -3.32 -4.30
N ASN A 382 1.38 -4.18 -4.35
CA ASN A 382 0.07 -3.85 -4.91
C ASN A 382 -0.62 -2.64 -4.23
N GLN A 383 -0.30 -2.36 -2.98
CA GLN A 383 -0.89 -1.25 -2.24
C GLN A 383 -0.06 0.05 -2.32
N GLY A 384 0.87 0.12 -3.25
CA GLY A 384 1.63 1.31 -3.55
C GLY A 384 2.75 1.62 -2.56
N ILE A 385 3.26 2.84 -2.64
CA ILE A 385 4.47 3.26 -1.95
C ILE A 385 4.27 3.37 -0.45
N ASP A 386 3.21 4.02 0.00
CA ASP A 386 2.97 4.30 1.42
C ASP A 386 2.45 3.07 2.16
N TYR A 387 1.31 2.53 1.73
CA TYR A 387 0.73 1.34 2.35
C TYR A 387 1.62 0.11 2.18
N GLY A 388 2.15 -0.11 0.98
CA GLY A 388 3.08 -1.19 0.71
C GLY A 388 4.32 -1.12 1.59
N GLY A 389 4.84 0.09 1.85
CA GLY A 389 6.04 0.30 2.62
C GLY A 389 6.00 -0.31 4.02
N TYR A 390 4.91 -0.15 4.76
CA TYR A 390 4.79 -0.74 6.09
C TYR A 390 4.14 -2.13 6.09
N ARG A 391 3.25 -2.45 5.14
CA ARG A 391 2.65 -3.77 5.04
C ARG A 391 3.66 -4.83 4.66
N PHE A 392 4.52 -4.56 3.71
CA PHE A 392 5.67 -5.41 3.43
C PHE A 392 6.55 -5.62 4.68
N GLY A 393 6.73 -4.58 5.51
CA GLY A 393 7.40 -4.70 6.79
C GLY A 393 6.73 -5.69 7.75
N TRP A 394 5.40 -5.78 7.77
CA TRP A 394 4.69 -6.80 8.57
C TRP A 394 4.95 -8.21 8.05
N GLU A 395 4.94 -8.41 6.74
CA GLU A 395 5.24 -9.72 6.13
C GLU A 395 6.68 -10.16 6.43
N MET A 396 7.62 -9.21 6.46
CA MET A 396 9.01 -9.49 6.82
C MET A 396 9.19 -10.04 8.24
N HIS A 397 8.21 -9.84 9.15
CA HIS A 397 8.21 -10.54 10.44
C HIS A 397 8.03 -12.05 10.25
N ALA A 398 7.07 -12.48 9.45
CA ALA A 398 6.88 -13.90 9.14
C ALA A 398 8.10 -14.48 8.41
N VAL A 399 8.70 -13.74 7.47
CA VAL A 399 9.93 -14.13 6.78
C VAL A 399 11.03 -14.47 7.80
N TRP A 400 11.27 -13.55 8.74
CA TRP A 400 12.31 -13.72 9.75
C TRP A 400 12.01 -14.84 10.75
N LEU A 401 10.77 -14.93 11.24
CA LEU A 401 10.39 -15.96 12.22
C LEU A 401 10.52 -17.37 11.64
N TYR A 402 10.03 -17.58 10.40
CA TYR A 402 10.23 -18.86 9.72
C TYR A 402 11.69 -19.13 9.37
N TYR A 403 12.42 -18.11 8.93
CA TYR A 403 13.86 -18.26 8.67
C TYR A 403 14.65 -18.69 9.92
N ARG A 404 14.33 -18.13 11.09
CA ARG A 404 14.94 -18.54 12.36
C ARG A 404 14.61 -19.96 12.75
N MET A 405 13.42 -20.43 12.42
CA MET A 405 13.00 -21.82 12.69
C MET A 405 13.68 -22.83 11.76
N LEU A 406 13.94 -22.46 10.52
CA LEU A 406 14.28 -23.41 9.45
C LEU A 406 15.72 -23.28 8.95
N GLY A 407 16.36 -22.12 9.11
CA GLY A 407 17.62 -21.78 8.45
C GLY A 407 17.48 -21.44 6.95
N TYR A 408 16.27 -21.48 6.38
CA TYR A 408 15.97 -21.09 5.01
C TYR A 408 14.63 -20.35 4.91
N SER A 409 14.42 -19.62 3.80
CA SER A 409 13.20 -18.84 3.57
C SER A 409 12.04 -19.73 3.08
N VAL A 410 10.84 -19.52 3.62
CA VAL A 410 9.59 -20.07 3.07
C VAL A 410 9.07 -19.29 1.88
N PHE A 411 9.50 -18.04 1.73
CA PHE A 411 9.30 -17.22 0.53
C PHE A 411 10.44 -17.50 -0.45
N ASP A 412 10.22 -17.22 -1.73
CA ASP A 412 11.29 -17.32 -2.72
C ASP A 412 12.23 -16.09 -2.70
N ASP A 413 13.28 -16.12 -3.54
CA ASP A 413 14.30 -15.06 -3.56
C ASP A 413 13.78 -13.71 -4.07
N ASN A 414 12.62 -13.67 -4.73
CA ASN A 414 12.03 -12.42 -5.22
C ASN A 414 11.79 -11.41 -4.08
N ILE A 415 11.50 -11.91 -2.87
CA ILE A 415 11.29 -11.06 -1.70
C ILE A 415 12.49 -10.16 -1.37
N LYS A 416 13.71 -10.57 -1.76
CA LYS A 416 14.94 -9.79 -1.56
C LYS A 416 15.01 -8.56 -2.46
N ASN A 417 14.27 -8.56 -3.56
CA ASN A 417 14.27 -7.50 -4.57
C ASN A 417 13.18 -6.45 -4.32
N MET A 418 12.27 -6.67 -3.38
CA MET A 418 11.14 -5.77 -3.12
C MET A 418 11.55 -4.33 -2.81
N THR A 419 12.74 -4.14 -2.26
CA THR A 419 13.29 -2.81 -1.96
C THR A 419 13.57 -1.96 -3.19
N ASP A 420 13.72 -2.58 -4.37
CA ASP A 420 13.91 -1.85 -5.62
C ASP A 420 12.74 -0.90 -5.92
N PHE A 421 11.51 -1.29 -5.53
CA PHE A 421 10.35 -0.44 -5.69
C PHE A 421 10.58 0.95 -5.11
N TRP A 422 10.93 1.03 -3.83
CA TRP A 422 11.12 2.32 -3.15
C TRP A 422 12.38 3.04 -3.62
N LEU A 423 13.45 2.32 -3.98
CA LEU A 423 14.66 2.95 -4.51
C LEU A 423 14.42 3.63 -5.85
N TYR A 424 13.73 2.93 -6.79
CA TYR A 424 13.52 3.47 -8.13
C TYR A 424 12.45 4.57 -8.21
N MET A 425 11.44 4.52 -7.31
CA MET A 425 10.37 5.52 -7.27
C MET A 425 10.78 6.85 -6.64
N ARG A 426 11.94 6.94 -6.00
CA ARG A 426 12.37 8.16 -5.34
C ARG A 426 12.87 9.21 -6.32
N THR A 427 12.63 10.46 -5.97
CA THR A 427 13.04 11.65 -6.73
C THR A 427 14.20 12.38 -6.03
N PRO A 428 15.02 13.17 -6.74
CA PRO A 428 16.19 13.84 -6.17
C PRO A 428 15.89 14.79 -5.00
N ASP A 429 14.68 15.34 -4.95
CA ASP A 429 14.22 16.29 -3.94
C ASP A 429 13.71 15.64 -2.65
N GLY A 430 13.99 14.37 -2.43
CA GLY A 430 13.56 13.64 -1.23
C GLY A 430 12.09 13.21 -1.23
N LYS A 431 11.42 13.28 -2.37
CA LYS A 431 10.06 12.78 -2.57
C LYS A 431 10.07 11.46 -3.31
N MET A 432 8.89 10.99 -3.68
CA MET A 432 8.70 9.79 -4.48
C MET A 432 7.65 10.05 -5.57
N LEU A 433 7.77 9.37 -6.69
CA LEU A 433 6.65 9.23 -7.62
C LEU A 433 5.49 8.55 -6.89
N ARG A 434 4.28 8.87 -7.27
CA ARG A 434 3.07 8.40 -6.57
C ARG A 434 2.68 7.00 -7.03
N ASP A 435 2.21 6.19 -6.09
CA ASP A 435 1.62 4.90 -6.39
C ASP A 435 0.65 4.48 -5.28
N GLY A 436 -0.61 4.22 -5.66
CA GLY A 436 -1.68 3.90 -4.72
C GLY A 436 -2.05 5.05 -3.80
N ASP A 437 -2.74 4.73 -2.73
CA ASP A 437 -3.10 5.71 -1.70
C ASP A 437 -1.88 6.23 -0.96
N MET A 438 -1.71 7.55 -0.93
CA MET A 438 -0.66 8.23 -0.17
C MET A 438 -1.25 9.07 0.95
N PHE A 439 -0.77 8.88 2.18
CA PHE A 439 -1.30 9.57 3.37
C PHE A 439 -1.14 11.07 3.34
N SER A 440 -0.05 11.56 2.78
CA SER A 440 0.16 13.00 2.61
C SER A 440 1.47 13.26 1.87
N VAL A 441 1.42 14.15 0.91
CA VAL A 441 2.61 14.73 0.28
C VAL A 441 3.47 15.48 1.31
N LYS A 442 2.86 16.01 2.37
CA LYS A 442 3.53 16.76 3.43
C LYS A 442 4.63 15.97 4.14
N TYR A 443 4.49 14.67 4.27
CA TYR A 443 5.51 13.84 4.91
C TYR A 443 6.71 13.53 4.00
N ALA A 444 6.56 13.70 2.69
CA ALA A 444 7.63 13.57 1.72
C ALA A 444 8.50 14.85 1.59
N GLN A 445 8.24 15.89 2.39
CA GLN A 445 8.96 17.18 2.30
C GLN A 445 10.25 17.24 3.12
N SER A 446 10.67 16.17 3.75
CA SER A 446 11.95 16.14 4.44
C SER A 446 13.05 15.72 3.46
N ASP A 447 14.07 16.53 3.28
CA ASP A 447 15.27 16.26 2.46
C ASP A 447 15.99 14.95 2.83
N LYS A 448 15.58 14.34 3.94
CA LYS A 448 16.21 13.15 4.52
C LYS A 448 15.35 11.90 4.36
N PHE A 449 14.14 11.99 3.80
CA PHE A 449 13.14 10.95 3.93
C PHE A 449 12.57 10.50 2.57
N TYR A 450 13.19 9.49 1.99
CA TYR A 450 12.74 8.90 0.73
C TYR A 450 11.80 7.70 0.92
N TRP A 451 11.99 6.93 1.98
CA TRP A 451 11.18 5.77 2.29
C TRP A 451 10.76 5.82 3.76
N ARG A 452 9.47 6.00 4.01
CA ARG A 452 8.89 6.33 5.32
C ARG A 452 9.05 5.28 6.42
N ASN A 453 9.47 4.08 6.09
CA ASN A 453 9.49 2.94 7.01
C ASN A 453 10.90 2.43 7.31
N PRO A 454 11.63 3.04 8.25
CA PRO A 454 12.97 2.57 8.63
C PRO A 454 12.95 1.15 9.20
N GLN A 455 11.84 0.72 9.82
CA GLN A 455 11.69 -0.66 10.27
C GLN A 455 11.67 -1.65 9.11
N THR A 456 10.92 -1.36 8.05
CA THR A 456 10.88 -2.20 6.85
C THR A 456 12.25 -2.24 6.16
N MET A 457 12.97 -1.13 6.12
CA MET A 457 14.33 -1.07 5.59
C MET A 457 15.29 -1.97 6.38
N LEU A 458 15.24 -1.89 7.72
CA LEU A 458 16.05 -2.74 8.60
C LEU A 458 15.77 -4.23 8.35
N LEU A 459 14.51 -4.63 8.39
CA LEU A 459 14.07 -6.01 8.16
C LEU A 459 14.56 -6.52 6.80
N SER A 460 14.47 -5.67 5.77
CA SER A 460 14.81 -6.02 4.39
C SER A 460 16.32 -6.12 4.17
N TYR A 461 17.10 -5.11 4.57
CA TYR A 461 18.54 -5.16 4.32
C TYR A 461 19.24 -6.24 5.15
N ALA A 462 18.78 -6.45 6.38
CA ALA A 462 19.35 -7.49 7.22
C ALA A 462 19.06 -8.90 6.67
N PHE A 463 17.92 -9.10 6.01
CA PHE A 463 17.55 -10.36 5.37
C PHE A 463 18.25 -10.58 4.01
N SER A 464 18.26 -9.55 3.17
CA SER A 464 18.79 -9.64 1.80
C SER A 464 20.31 -9.40 1.71
N GLY A 465 20.94 -8.83 2.73
CA GLY A 465 22.31 -8.36 2.66
C GLY A 465 22.49 -7.10 1.79
N ASN A 466 21.43 -6.36 1.49
CA ASN A 466 21.49 -5.21 0.59
C ASN A 466 22.14 -3.99 1.24
N ARG A 467 23.40 -3.75 0.90
CA ARG A 467 24.22 -2.65 1.43
C ARG A 467 23.69 -1.26 1.07
N LYS A 468 23.06 -1.13 -0.10
CA LYS A 468 22.48 0.16 -0.54
C LYS A 468 21.25 0.53 0.31
N VAL A 469 20.39 -0.43 0.59
CA VAL A 469 19.25 -0.23 1.50
C VAL A 469 19.74 0.07 2.92
N LYS A 470 20.84 -0.55 3.38
CA LYS A 470 21.48 -0.17 4.66
C LYS A 470 22.01 1.27 4.62
N GLY A 471 22.58 1.72 3.50
CA GLY A 471 22.99 3.10 3.29
C GLY A 471 21.82 4.09 3.41
N GLU A 472 20.69 3.76 2.77
CA GLU A 472 19.46 4.56 2.84
C GLU A 472 18.87 4.58 4.26
N PHE A 473 18.87 3.46 4.95
CA PHE A 473 18.43 3.38 6.34
C PHE A 473 19.18 4.38 7.24
N TYR A 474 20.50 4.43 7.14
CA TYR A 474 21.30 5.39 7.91
C TYR A 474 21.14 6.84 7.44
N ARG A 475 21.02 7.06 6.13
CA ARG A 475 20.75 8.41 5.59
C ARG A 475 19.48 9.02 6.18
N GLN A 476 18.48 8.18 6.43
CA GLN A 476 17.17 8.58 6.99
C GLN A 476 17.15 8.62 8.53
N GLY A 477 18.27 8.40 9.20
CA GLY A 477 18.39 8.51 10.65
C GLY A 477 18.23 7.18 11.41
N GLY A 478 18.13 6.06 10.72
CA GLY A 478 18.02 4.73 11.32
C GLY A 478 16.69 4.47 12.04
N LEU A 479 16.70 3.63 13.07
CA LEU A 479 15.52 3.25 13.86
C LEU A 479 15.72 3.55 15.37
N PRO A 480 15.73 4.82 15.77
CA PRO A 480 16.04 5.20 17.15
C PRO A 480 14.97 4.79 18.17
N ASN A 481 13.72 4.58 17.72
CA ASN A 481 12.57 4.31 18.59
C ASN A 481 12.36 2.81 18.87
N ASN A 482 13.07 1.92 18.17
CA ASN A 482 13.00 0.47 18.41
C ASN A 482 14.42 -0.13 18.49
N PRO A 483 15.16 0.13 19.57
CA PRO A 483 16.52 -0.37 19.73
C PRO A 483 16.58 -1.90 19.82
N VAL A 484 15.53 -2.55 20.30
CA VAL A 484 15.47 -4.02 20.41
C VAL A 484 15.50 -4.65 19.03
N LEU A 485 14.60 -4.26 18.12
CA LEU A 485 14.58 -4.81 16.76
C LEU A 485 15.88 -4.48 16.00
N PHE A 486 16.41 -3.28 16.20
CA PHE A 486 17.70 -2.90 15.62
C PHE A 486 18.82 -3.84 16.07
N LEU A 487 18.95 -4.09 17.37
CA LEU A 487 19.99 -4.94 17.92
C LEU A 487 19.84 -6.42 17.53
N LEU A 488 18.62 -6.90 17.38
CA LEU A 488 18.33 -8.26 16.93
C LEU A 488 18.82 -8.52 15.49
N LEU A 489 18.77 -7.50 14.63
CA LEU A 489 18.90 -7.66 13.18
C LEU A 489 20.13 -6.99 12.59
N ASN A 490 20.59 -5.85 13.14
CA ASN A 490 21.69 -5.11 12.53
C ASN A 490 23.00 -5.87 12.60
N ASP A 491 23.58 -6.12 11.43
CA ASP A 491 24.91 -6.69 11.28
C ASP A 491 25.93 -5.57 11.03
N PRO A 492 26.84 -5.27 12.00
CA PRO A 492 27.88 -4.27 11.83
C PRO A 492 28.92 -4.59 10.75
N ASP A 493 29.04 -5.87 10.37
CA ASP A 493 29.96 -6.30 9.32
C ASP A 493 29.41 -6.04 7.92
N LEU A 494 28.11 -5.95 7.77
CA LEU A 494 27.45 -5.49 6.56
C LEU A 494 27.64 -3.97 6.44
N LYS A 495 28.66 -3.50 5.73
CA LYS A 495 28.92 -2.06 5.60
C LYS A 495 27.90 -1.38 4.69
N PRO A 496 27.36 -0.21 5.08
CA PRO A 496 26.44 0.54 4.23
C PRO A 496 27.13 1.01 2.95
N ASP A 497 26.39 1.04 1.85
CA ASP A 497 26.79 1.59 0.57
C ASP A 497 25.87 2.76 0.21
N TYR A 498 26.42 3.96 0.14
CA TYR A 498 25.66 5.19 -0.14
C TYR A 498 25.64 5.56 -1.62
N ASP A 499 26.42 4.85 -2.45
CA ASP A 499 26.54 5.13 -3.88
C ASP A 499 25.44 4.41 -4.66
N LEU A 500 24.39 5.12 -5.02
CA LEU A 500 23.33 4.62 -5.87
C LEU A 500 23.65 4.74 -7.37
N ALA A 501 24.69 5.50 -7.74
CA ALA A 501 25.04 5.71 -9.14
C ALA A 501 25.42 4.41 -9.88
N GLN A 502 25.70 3.35 -9.12
CA GLN A 502 25.97 2.02 -9.69
C GLN A 502 24.71 1.23 -10.08
N LEU A 503 23.53 1.65 -9.63
CA LEU A 503 22.28 0.99 -10.02
C LEU A 503 21.98 1.25 -11.50
N PRO A 504 21.35 0.30 -12.21
CA PRO A 504 20.85 0.54 -13.57
C PRO A 504 19.93 1.77 -13.61
N LEU A 505 19.96 2.49 -14.74
CA LEU A 505 19.09 3.66 -14.94
C LEU A 505 17.64 3.28 -15.22
N THR A 506 17.39 2.04 -15.61
CA THR A 506 16.05 1.57 -15.94
C THR A 506 15.72 0.31 -15.14
N LYS A 507 14.48 0.24 -14.64
CA LYS A 507 13.92 -0.93 -13.97
C LYS A 507 12.59 -1.30 -14.61
N ASP A 508 12.53 -2.51 -15.15
CA ASP A 508 11.28 -3.20 -15.46
C ASP A 508 10.84 -3.98 -14.22
N PHE A 509 9.59 -3.76 -13.78
CA PHE A 509 9.03 -4.39 -12.60
C PHE A 509 8.33 -5.74 -12.89
N GLY A 510 8.42 -6.26 -14.11
CA GLY A 510 7.94 -7.59 -14.45
C GLY A 510 6.42 -7.71 -14.69
N PRO A 511 5.89 -8.96 -14.75
CA PRO A 511 4.61 -9.22 -15.39
C PRO A 511 3.37 -9.09 -14.51
N VAL A 512 3.50 -9.11 -13.17
CA VAL A 512 2.33 -9.20 -12.27
C VAL A 512 1.80 -7.82 -11.89
N LEU A 513 2.70 -6.89 -11.58
CA LEU A 513 2.42 -5.48 -11.34
C LEU A 513 3.29 -4.66 -12.30
N GLY A 514 2.90 -4.70 -13.57
CA GLY A 514 3.72 -4.17 -14.65
C GLY A 514 3.97 -2.66 -14.53
N ALA A 515 5.23 -2.28 -14.65
CA ALA A 515 5.67 -0.90 -14.76
C ALA A 515 7.13 -0.84 -15.23
N MET A 516 7.50 0.30 -15.80
CA MET A 516 8.89 0.63 -16.05
C MET A 516 9.20 2.00 -15.46
N VAL A 517 10.32 2.10 -14.73
CA VAL A 517 10.91 3.37 -14.33
C VAL A 517 12.22 3.57 -15.09
N ALA A 518 12.34 4.68 -15.79
CA ALA A 518 13.55 5.10 -16.51
C ALA A 518 14.03 6.45 -15.96
N ARG A 519 15.36 6.64 -15.90
CA ARG A 519 15.99 7.85 -15.38
C ARG A 519 17.30 8.19 -16.08
N THR A 520 17.74 9.43 -15.97
CA THR A 520 19.03 9.86 -16.52
C THR A 520 20.19 9.74 -15.53
N GLY A 521 19.89 9.70 -14.23
CA GLY A 521 20.91 9.61 -13.20
C GLY A 521 20.36 9.22 -11.83
N TRP A 522 21.28 9.22 -10.83
CA TRP A 522 20.98 8.88 -9.44
C TRP A 522 21.40 9.98 -8.47
N GLU A 523 21.51 11.21 -8.94
CA GLU A 523 21.84 12.32 -8.06
C GLU A 523 20.75 12.58 -7.03
N GLN A 524 21.15 12.84 -5.78
CA GLN A 524 20.25 13.02 -4.65
C GLN A 524 20.45 14.43 -4.08
N ALA A 525 20.04 15.42 -4.83
CA ALA A 525 20.12 16.83 -4.45
C ALA A 525 19.02 17.64 -5.14
N HIS A 526 18.56 18.69 -4.50
CA HIS A 526 17.62 19.64 -5.11
C HIS A 526 18.19 20.32 -6.38
N SER A 527 19.52 20.37 -6.48
CA SER A 527 20.21 20.88 -7.69
C SER A 527 20.21 19.92 -8.86
N SER A 528 19.80 18.67 -8.67
CA SER A 528 19.84 17.64 -9.70
C SER A 528 19.10 18.02 -10.97
N SER A 529 19.67 17.67 -12.10
CA SER A 529 19.04 17.72 -13.42
C SER A 529 18.55 16.34 -13.90
N ASP A 530 18.47 15.37 -12.99
CA ASP A 530 17.98 14.03 -13.36
C ASP A 530 16.50 14.05 -13.71
N VAL A 531 16.19 13.40 -14.81
CA VAL A 531 14.83 13.10 -15.24
C VAL A 531 14.47 11.69 -14.75
N ILE A 532 13.24 11.55 -14.25
CA ILE A 532 12.69 10.26 -13.86
C ILE A 532 11.29 10.15 -14.46
N ALA A 533 11.02 9.04 -15.13
CA ALA A 533 9.71 8.75 -15.68
C ALA A 533 9.27 7.35 -15.31
N GLU A 534 8.00 7.20 -14.93
CA GLU A 534 7.32 5.93 -14.71
C GLU A 534 6.18 5.79 -15.71
N ILE A 535 6.08 4.59 -16.29
CA ILE A 535 4.89 4.13 -17.01
C ILE A 535 4.37 2.86 -16.36
N LYS A 536 3.08 2.83 -16.01
CA LYS A 536 2.41 1.67 -15.42
C LYS A 536 1.64 0.89 -16.48
N GLY A 537 1.57 -0.42 -16.33
CA GLY A 537 0.63 -1.20 -17.10
C GLY A 537 0.98 -2.66 -17.25
N GLY A 538 -0.06 -3.41 -17.48
CA GLY A 538 -0.02 -4.86 -17.54
C GLY A 538 -0.07 -5.53 -16.18
N GLY A 539 -0.45 -6.81 -16.19
CA GLY A 539 -0.59 -7.63 -14.98
C GLY A 539 -1.98 -7.59 -14.37
N TYR A 540 -2.07 -7.35 -13.07
CA TYR A 540 -3.29 -7.62 -12.34
C TYR A 540 -3.65 -6.52 -11.34
N HIS A 541 -4.96 -6.41 -11.05
CA HIS A 541 -5.50 -5.49 -10.04
C HIS A 541 -5.93 -6.27 -8.80
N PHE A 542 -5.39 -5.90 -7.64
CA PHE A 542 -5.60 -6.59 -6.37
C PHE A 542 -6.60 -5.88 -5.43
N GLY A 543 -7.08 -4.70 -5.80
CA GLY A 543 -8.02 -3.92 -4.98
C GLY A 543 -7.36 -3.14 -3.84
N ASN A 544 -8.14 -2.84 -2.80
CA ASN A 544 -7.76 -2.06 -1.62
C ASN A 544 -7.17 -0.67 -1.96
N HIS A 545 -5.88 -0.45 -1.73
CA HIS A 545 -5.22 0.84 -1.97
C HIS A 545 -4.65 0.99 -3.39
N GLN A 546 -4.77 -0.03 -4.24
CA GLN A 546 -4.40 0.04 -5.65
C GLN A 546 -5.40 0.91 -6.42
N HIS A 547 -4.90 1.78 -7.29
CA HIS A 547 -5.70 2.67 -8.12
C HIS A 547 -6.07 2.02 -9.47
N ALA A 548 -7.03 2.63 -10.16
CA ALA A 548 -7.41 2.28 -11.54
C ALA A 548 -6.52 3.04 -12.53
N ASP A 549 -5.23 2.70 -12.56
CA ASP A 549 -4.16 3.50 -13.18
C ASP A 549 -3.26 2.72 -14.17
N ALA A 550 -3.76 1.59 -14.68
CA ALA A 550 -3.06 0.84 -15.72
C ALA A 550 -2.91 1.69 -17.00
N GLY A 551 -1.69 2.05 -17.34
CA GLY A 551 -1.33 2.96 -18.42
C GLY A 551 -0.95 4.38 -17.96
N ALA A 552 -0.95 4.67 -16.66
CA ALA A 552 -0.58 5.99 -16.15
C ALA A 552 0.89 6.32 -16.38
N LEU A 553 1.16 7.59 -16.70
CA LEU A 553 2.50 8.17 -16.90
C LEU A 553 2.79 9.18 -15.80
N GLN A 554 3.99 9.12 -15.21
CA GLN A 554 4.53 10.15 -14.36
C GLN A 554 5.90 10.62 -14.87
N ILE A 555 6.18 11.93 -14.78
CA ILE A 555 7.46 12.54 -15.18
C ILE A 555 7.90 13.51 -14.09
N TYR A 556 9.10 13.34 -13.60
CA TYR A 556 9.79 14.27 -12.72
C TYR A 556 10.98 14.92 -13.44
N TYR A 557 11.03 16.23 -13.39
CA TYR A 557 12.19 17.03 -13.76
C TYR A 557 12.17 18.35 -12.99
N ARG A 558 13.08 18.52 -12.00
CA ARG A 558 13.07 19.66 -11.06
C ARG A 558 11.71 19.87 -10.38
N GLY A 559 11.01 18.77 -10.09
CA GLY A 559 9.65 18.68 -9.59
C GLY A 559 8.76 17.83 -10.49
N ILE A 560 7.54 17.54 -10.05
CA ILE A 560 6.57 16.75 -10.83
C ILE A 560 6.07 17.59 -12.00
N GLN A 561 6.33 17.14 -13.21
CA GLN A 561 5.87 17.71 -14.47
C GLN A 561 4.54 17.12 -14.90
N VAL A 562 4.51 15.77 -14.97
CA VAL A 562 3.31 14.98 -15.24
C VAL A 562 3.13 14.03 -14.06
N GLY A 563 1.95 13.95 -13.47
CA GLY A 563 1.73 13.14 -12.29
C GLY A 563 0.26 12.88 -12.03
N ASP A 564 0.01 12.35 -10.84
CA ASP A 564 -1.33 12.03 -10.38
C ASP A 564 -1.93 13.22 -9.61
N LEU A 565 -3.21 13.47 -9.83
CA LEU A 565 -4.03 14.32 -8.98
C LEU A 565 -4.75 13.46 -7.92
N GLY A 566 -5.44 14.12 -7.01
CA GLY A 566 -6.16 13.46 -5.93
C GLY A 566 -5.36 13.39 -4.64
N LEU A 567 -6.08 13.23 -3.54
CA LEU A 567 -5.56 13.09 -2.19
C LEU A 567 -6.28 11.96 -1.48
N TYR A 568 -5.53 11.10 -0.82
CA TYR A 568 -6.13 10.13 0.07
C TYR A 568 -6.47 10.78 1.42
N LEU A 569 -7.73 11.16 1.60
CA LEU A 569 -8.24 11.81 2.82
C LEU A 569 -9.03 10.85 3.71
N SER A 570 -9.80 9.95 3.10
CA SER A 570 -10.62 8.96 3.79
C SER A 570 -11.01 7.84 2.84
N TYR A 571 -10.68 6.61 3.22
CA TYR A 571 -11.01 5.41 2.44
C TYR A 571 -12.52 5.30 2.18
N GLY A 572 -12.87 5.08 0.92
CA GLY A 572 -14.25 4.86 0.50
C GLY A 572 -15.15 6.08 0.55
N SER A 573 -14.61 7.29 0.75
CA SER A 573 -15.37 8.53 0.56
C SER A 573 -15.81 8.70 -0.89
N PRO A 574 -16.84 9.52 -1.18
CA PRO A 574 -17.23 9.80 -2.56
C PRO A 574 -16.08 10.32 -3.43
N TYR A 575 -15.23 11.18 -2.88
CA TYR A 575 -14.04 11.69 -3.55
C TYR A 575 -13.01 10.58 -3.84
N ASP A 576 -12.77 9.71 -2.87
CA ASP A 576 -11.81 8.60 -3.00
C ASP A 576 -12.20 7.64 -4.14
N PHE A 577 -13.46 7.16 -4.15
CA PHE A 577 -13.91 6.16 -5.11
C PHE A 577 -14.43 6.70 -6.45
N ASN A 578 -14.57 8.02 -6.60
CA ASN A 578 -15.02 8.59 -7.87
C ASN A 578 -14.00 9.54 -8.52
N PHE A 579 -12.92 9.90 -7.81
CA PHE A 579 -11.84 10.71 -8.35
C PHE A 579 -10.46 10.15 -7.97
N ASN A 580 -10.07 10.16 -6.69
CA ASN A 580 -8.71 9.84 -6.25
C ASN A 580 -8.18 8.50 -6.79
N LYS A 581 -8.98 7.43 -6.68
CA LYS A 581 -8.60 6.07 -7.14
C LYS A 581 -8.92 5.81 -8.61
N ARG A 582 -9.51 6.76 -9.30
CA ARG A 582 -10.02 6.58 -10.65
C ARG A 582 -9.03 7.06 -11.71
N SER A 583 -9.12 6.46 -12.88
CA SER A 583 -8.26 6.79 -14.04
C SER A 583 -8.24 8.27 -14.39
N ILE A 584 -9.32 8.97 -14.12
CA ILE A 584 -9.42 10.42 -14.37
C ILE A 584 -8.46 11.27 -13.52
N ALA A 585 -8.00 10.75 -12.38
CA ALA A 585 -6.98 11.40 -11.55
C ALA A 585 -5.54 11.10 -12.01
N HIS A 586 -5.38 10.24 -13.04
CA HIS A 586 -4.09 9.79 -13.54
C HIS A 586 -3.86 10.23 -14.99
N SER A 587 -2.59 10.25 -15.42
CA SER A 587 -2.20 10.67 -16.79
C SER A 587 -2.29 9.50 -17.74
N MET A 588 -3.48 9.26 -18.31
CA MET A 588 -3.77 8.09 -19.14
C MET A 588 -4.94 8.32 -20.12
N MET A 589 -5.26 7.31 -20.93
CA MET A 589 -6.39 7.37 -21.86
C MET A 589 -7.73 7.16 -21.14
N LEU A 590 -8.76 7.87 -21.61
CA LEU A 590 -10.15 7.69 -21.19
C LEU A 590 -11.02 7.46 -22.42
N ALA A 591 -11.98 6.52 -22.34
CA ALA A 591 -13.01 6.26 -23.34
C ALA A 591 -14.36 6.17 -22.62
N VAL A 592 -15.25 7.10 -22.90
CA VAL A 592 -16.53 7.22 -22.17
C VAL A 592 -17.64 6.50 -22.92
N ASP A 593 -18.04 5.34 -22.41
CA ASP A 593 -19.29 4.68 -22.80
C ASP A 593 -20.41 5.19 -21.88
N PRO A 594 -21.41 5.89 -22.36
CA PRO A 594 -22.47 6.44 -21.52
C PRO A 594 -23.32 5.37 -20.81
N ASN A 595 -23.24 4.12 -21.25
CA ASN A 595 -23.98 2.99 -20.69
C ASN A 595 -23.11 2.05 -19.84
N GLU A 596 -21.90 2.46 -19.51
CA GLU A 596 -20.99 1.64 -18.72
C GLU A 596 -21.56 1.34 -17.33
N GLU A 597 -21.52 0.07 -16.94
CA GLU A 597 -21.93 -0.36 -15.60
C GLU A 597 -20.92 0.12 -14.56
N LEU A 598 -21.42 0.86 -13.56
CA LEU A 598 -20.62 1.37 -12.46
C LEU A 598 -20.73 0.41 -11.27
N LEU A 599 -19.59 -0.03 -10.78
CA LEU A 599 -19.50 -1.05 -9.75
C LEU A 599 -19.16 -0.45 -8.38
N PHE A 600 -19.47 -1.19 -7.34
CA PHE A 600 -19.18 -0.87 -5.95
C PHE A 600 -19.75 0.51 -5.54
N ARG A 601 -18.94 1.42 -5.03
CA ARG A 601 -19.33 2.77 -4.61
C ARG A 601 -19.07 3.85 -5.67
N THR A 602 -18.75 3.45 -6.88
CA THR A 602 -18.57 4.36 -8.01
C THR A 602 -19.94 4.86 -8.48
N LYS A 603 -20.09 6.17 -8.63
CA LYS A 603 -21.34 6.82 -9.05
C LYS A 603 -21.19 7.64 -10.33
N THR A 604 -19.95 7.83 -10.78
CA THR A 604 -19.62 8.67 -11.92
C THR A 604 -18.74 7.93 -12.89
N ASN A 605 -19.12 7.92 -14.16
CA ASN A 605 -18.34 7.35 -15.23
C ASN A 605 -17.20 8.32 -15.59
N ASP A 606 -15.97 7.90 -15.38
CA ASP A 606 -14.76 8.66 -15.71
C ASP A 606 -14.14 8.23 -17.05
N GLY A 607 -14.70 7.23 -17.72
CA GLY A 607 -14.17 6.67 -18.96
C GLY A 607 -12.88 5.84 -18.79
N GLY A 608 -12.44 5.62 -17.59
CA GLY A 608 -11.18 4.95 -17.27
C GLY A 608 -11.25 3.42 -17.30
N THR A 609 -10.28 2.81 -16.65
CA THR A 609 -10.20 1.36 -16.44
C THR A 609 -11.23 0.90 -15.43
N ARG A 610 -11.53 -0.41 -15.42
CA ARG A 610 -12.47 -1.00 -14.45
C ARG A 610 -11.98 -0.76 -13.03
N PHE A 611 -12.92 -0.49 -12.14
CA PHE A 611 -12.62 -0.28 -10.72
C PHE A 611 -13.64 -0.99 -9.84
N SER A 612 -13.13 -1.76 -8.88
CA SER A 612 -13.91 -2.36 -7.79
C SER A 612 -12.97 -2.70 -6.64
N GLN A 613 -13.55 -2.99 -5.49
CA GLN A 613 -12.84 -3.49 -4.32
C GLN A 613 -13.01 -5.02 -4.20
N ARG A 614 -12.65 -5.75 -5.26
CA ARG A 614 -12.51 -7.20 -5.21
C ARG A 614 -11.10 -7.56 -4.75
N PHE A 615 -11.04 -8.54 -3.86
CA PHE A 615 -9.79 -9.03 -3.28
C PHE A 615 -9.57 -10.48 -3.71
N PRO A 616 -8.50 -10.78 -4.45
CA PRO A 616 -8.20 -12.15 -4.83
C PRO A 616 -7.74 -12.95 -3.61
N LYS A 617 -8.09 -14.24 -3.59
CA LYS A 617 -7.73 -15.15 -2.49
C LYS A 617 -6.58 -16.07 -2.84
N THR A 618 -6.42 -16.41 -4.13
CA THR A 618 -5.40 -17.34 -4.59
C THR A 618 -4.74 -16.84 -5.88
N PRO A 619 -3.49 -17.25 -6.18
CA PRO A 619 -2.86 -16.95 -7.47
C PRO A 619 -3.64 -17.47 -8.67
N GLU A 620 -4.31 -18.61 -8.53
CA GLU A 620 -5.15 -19.19 -9.58
C GLU A 620 -6.35 -18.29 -9.89
N GLU A 621 -7.03 -17.77 -8.85
CA GLU A 621 -8.13 -16.81 -9.02
C GLU A 621 -7.67 -15.56 -9.76
N VAL A 622 -6.51 -15.00 -9.39
CA VAL A 622 -5.95 -13.83 -10.09
C VAL A 622 -5.75 -14.10 -11.58
N GLN A 623 -5.22 -15.27 -11.92
CA GLN A 623 -4.85 -15.61 -13.29
C GLN A 623 -6.03 -16.05 -14.15
N THR A 624 -7.08 -16.63 -13.55
CA THR A 624 -8.20 -17.22 -14.27
C THR A 624 -9.45 -16.35 -14.31
N ASP A 625 -9.68 -15.49 -13.31
CA ASP A 625 -10.79 -14.54 -13.33
C ASP A 625 -10.41 -13.29 -14.15
N PRO A 626 -11.05 -13.06 -15.32
CA PRO A 626 -10.75 -11.92 -16.18
C PRO A 626 -10.91 -10.56 -15.48
N TRP A 627 -11.61 -10.53 -14.35
CA TRP A 627 -11.79 -9.32 -13.55
C TRP A 627 -10.46 -8.71 -13.10
N PHE A 628 -9.50 -9.54 -12.70
CA PHE A 628 -8.23 -9.06 -12.17
C PHE A 628 -7.23 -8.65 -13.26
N ASN A 629 -7.41 -9.12 -14.48
CA ASN A 629 -6.52 -8.84 -15.60
C ASN A 629 -6.62 -7.37 -16.04
N VAL A 630 -5.50 -6.65 -16.03
CA VAL A 630 -5.39 -5.27 -16.51
C VAL A 630 -4.44 -5.13 -17.71
N GLY A 631 -4.27 -6.21 -18.47
CA GLY A 631 -3.45 -6.27 -19.65
C GLY A 631 -2.11 -6.96 -19.44
N PHE A 632 -1.22 -6.82 -20.41
CA PHE A 632 0.11 -7.45 -20.37
C PHE A 632 1.14 -6.60 -21.11
N VAL A 633 2.40 -6.81 -20.77
CA VAL A 633 3.53 -6.18 -21.46
C VAL A 633 3.86 -6.98 -22.71
N ARG A 634 3.80 -6.35 -23.89
CA ARG A 634 4.16 -6.95 -25.17
C ARG A 634 5.66 -6.91 -25.41
N SER A 635 6.27 -5.76 -25.08
CA SER A 635 7.69 -5.55 -25.32
C SER A 635 8.30 -4.73 -24.20
N SER A 636 9.45 -5.17 -23.72
CA SER A 636 10.29 -4.44 -22.77
C SER A 636 11.75 -4.54 -23.20
N ALA A 637 12.35 -3.40 -23.52
CA ALA A 637 13.73 -3.36 -24.00
C ALA A 637 14.47 -2.12 -23.49
N MET A 638 15.75 -2.27 -23.27
CA MET A 638 16.66 -1.18 -22.94
C MET A 638 18.00 -1.42 -23.63
N GLY A 639 18.62 -0.37 -24.15
CA GLY A 639 19.86 -0.54 -24.87
C GLY A 639 20.58 0.76 -25.24
N PRO A 640 21.73 0.66 -25.91
CA PRO A 640 22.45 -0.58 -26.20
C PRO A 640 23.06 -1.24 -24.94
N GLU A 641 23.31 -0.47 -23.89
CA GLU A 641 23.86 -0.95 -22.61
C GLU A 641 22.74 -1.06 -21.58
N SER A 642 22.62 -2.21 -20.93
CA SER A 642 21.53 -2.46 -19.97
C SER A 642 21.59 -1.57 -18.72
N ASN A 643 22.79 -1.20 -18.25
CA ASN A 643 22.95 -0.39 -17.03
C ASN A 643 22.80 1.11 -17.29
N ARG A 644 23.20 1.56 -18.48
CA ARG A 644 23.19 2.98 -18.91
C ARG A 644 22.58 3.08 -20.31
N PRO A 645 21.31 2.72 -20.44
CA PRO A 645 20.66 2.70 -21.75
C PRO A 645 20.51 4.12 -22.31
N SER A 646 20.74 4.25 -23.63
CA SER A 646 20.38 5.44 -24.39
C SER A 646 18.87 5.49 -24.66
N TYR A 647 18.21 4.33 -24.63
CA TYR A 647 16.75 4.21 -24.75
C TYR A 647 16.20 3.13 -23.83
N SER A 648 14.96 3.33 -23.40
CA SER A 648 14.15 2.33 -22.69
C SER A 648 12.76 2.31 -23.28
N TYR A 649 12.35 1.14 -23.77
CA TYR A 649 11.09 0.92 -24.49
C TYR A 649 10.19 -0.02 -23.72
N TYR A 650 8.91 0.36 -23.61
CA TYR A 650 7.89 -0.42 -22.90
C TYR A 650 6.58 -0.33 -23.69
N ASN A 651 6.08 -1.45 -24.19
CA ASN A 651 4.83 -1.53 -24.95
C ASN A 651 3.85 -2.47 -24.27
N MET A 652 2.62 -2.01 -24.09
CA MET A 652 1.60 -2.72 -23.33
C MET A 652 0.33 -2.90 -24.12
N ASP A 653 -0.30 -4.04 -23.96
CA ASP A 653 -1.71 -4.26 -24.30
C ASP A 653 -2.55 -4.02 -23.04
N LEU A 654 -3.34 -2.98 -23.04
CA LEU A 654 -4.20 -2.57 -21.92
C LEU A 654 -5.68 -2.83 -22.20
N THR A 655 -6.02 -3.56 -23.25
CA THR A 655 -7.41 -3.84 -23.65
C THR A 655 -8.21 -4.41 -22.49
N ALA A 656 -7.63 -5.38 -21.78
CA ALA A 656 -8.28 -6.05 -20.66
C ALA A 656 -8.55 -5.13 -19.45
N ALA A 657 -7.83 -4.02 -19.30
CA ALA A 657 -8.04 -3.07 -18.20
C ALA A 657 -9.36 -2.30 -18.34
N TYR A 658 -9.77 -2.04 -19.57
CA TYR A 658 -11.02 -1.35 -19.84
C TYR A 658 -12.20 -2.36 -19.93
N SER A 659 -13.40 -1.88 -19.76
CA SER A 659 -14.61 -2.70 -19.97
C SER A 659 -14.80 -3.10 -21.44
N SER A 660 -15.92 -3.69 -21.78
CA SER A 660 -16.27 -4.06 -23.18
C SER A 660 -16.28 -2.87 -24.16
N LYS A 661 -16.17 -1.63 -23.67
CA LYS A 661 -16.06 -0.42 -24.51
C LYS A 661 -14.82 -0.40 -25.39
N MET A 662 -13.75 -1.11 -25.02
CA MET A 662 -12.50 -1.17 -25.73
C MET A 662 -12.36 -2.48 -26.51
N SER A 663 -12.26 -2.41 -27.86
CA SER A 663 -11.95 -3.58 -28.68
C SER A 663 -10.46 -3.93 -28.65
N SER A 664 -9.63 -2.90 -28.61
CA SER A 664 -8.18 -3.04 -28.41
C SER A 664 -7.57 -1.72 -28.01
N TYR A 665 -6.54 -1.80 -27.18
CA TYR A 665 -5.75 -0.64 -26.77
C TYR A 665 -4.31 -1.04 -26.48
N SER A 666 -3.37 -0.39 -27.16
CA SER A 666 -1.95 -0.51 -26.84
C SER A 666 -1.33 0.85 -26.55
N ARG A 667 -0.43 0.89 -25.56
CA ARG A 667 0.35 2.06 -25.21
C ARG A 667 1.84 1.73 -25.28
N GLY A 668 2.59 2.52 -26.06
CA GLY A 668 4.03 2.43 -26.16
C GLY A 668 4.70 3.63 -25.52
N PHE A 669 5.69 3.36 -24.69
CA PHE A 669 6.52 4.35 -24.01
C PHE A 669 7.98 4.14 -24.42
N LEU A 670 8.61 5.18 -24.96
CA LEU A 670 10.02 5.17 -25.29
C LEU A 670 10.70 6.36 -24.60
N PHE A 671 11.51 6.08 -23.60
CA PHE A 671 12.36 7.05 -22.93
C PHE A 671 13.71 7.12 -23.63
N LEU A 672 14.14 8.31 -24.02
CA LEU A 672 15.43 8.60 -24.64
C LEU A 672 16.31 9.37 -23.65
N ASN A 673 17.42 8.79 -23.27
CA ASN A 673 18.48 9.52 -22.57
C ASN A 673 19.32 10.23 -23.64
N LEU A 674 19.29 11.56 -23.64
CA LEU A 674 19.96 12.36 -24.67
C LEU A 674 21.39 12.73 -24.30
N ASP A 675 21.79 12.47 -23.04
CA ASP A 675 23.12 12.80 -22.52
C ASP A 675 23.51 14.28 -22.77
N ARG A 676 22.54 15.18 -22.57
CA ARG A 676 22.68 16.62 -22.77
C ARG A 676 22.31 17.37 -21.49
N GLN A 677 22.90 18.53 -21.28
CA GLN A 677 22.57 19.39 -20.12
C GLN A 677 21.32 20.26 -20.36
N ASP A 678 21.13 20.73 -21.59
CA ASP A 678 20.01 21.58 -21.99
C ASP A 678 18.68 20.80 -22.12
N VAL A 679 18.74 19.60 -22.70
CA VAL A 679 17.58 18.69 -22.84
C VAL A 679 18.04 17.27 -22.44
N PRO A 680 18.03 16.93 -21.14
CA PRO A 680 18.60 15.67 -20.67
C PRO A 680 17.86 14.42 -21.16
N ALA A 681 16.55 14.53 -21.41
CA ALA A 681 15.77 13.39 -21.87
C ALA A 681 14.59 13.83 -22.74
N ALA A 682 14.10 12.88 -23.55
CA ALA A 682 12.82 12.98 -24.23
C ALA A 682 12.01 11.69 -24.06
N ILE A 683 10.70 11.77 -24.19
CA ILE A 683 9.80 10.62 -24.17
C ILE A 683 8.93 10.67 -25.43
N ILE A 684 8.81 9.55 -26.10
CA ILE A 684 7.83 9.35 -27.18
C ILE A 684 6.76 8.39 -26.67
N LEU A 685 5.52 8.88 -26.59
CA LEU A 685 4.37 8.13 -26.13
C LEU A 685 3.44 7.87 -27.33
N THR A 686 3.07 6.61 -27.50
CA THR A 686 2.14 6.19 -28.56
C THR A 686 0.91 5.55 -27.92
N ASP A 687 -0.28 5.87 -28.42
CA ASP A 687 -1.53 5.23 -28.07
C ASP A 687 -2.26 4.82 -29.35
N ASP A 688 -2.61 3.55 -29.45
CA ASP A 688 -3.36 2.98 -30.56
C ASP A 688 -4.62 2.30 -29.98
N MET A 689 -5.78 2.91 -30.23
CA MET A 689 -7.03 2.45 -29.60
C MET A 689 -8.13 2.21 -30.63
N LEU A 690 -8.87 1.14 -30.40
CA LEU A 690 -10.06 0.77 -31.13
C LEU A 690 -11.22 0.59 -30.14
N VAL A 691 -12.18 1.52 -30.14
CA VAL A 691 -13.39 1.43 -29.31
C VAL A 691 -14.51 0.67 -30.02
N GLN A 692 -15.49 0.16 -29.26
CA GLN A 692 -16.64 -0.57 -29.82
C GLN A 692 -17.59 0.33 -30.59
N ASP A 693 -17.82 1.55 -30.12
CA ASP A 693 -18.72 2.50 -30.77
C ASP A 693 -17.99 3.82 -31.06
N PRO A 694 -18.04 4.34 -32.32
CA PRO A 694 -17.43 5.62 -32.67
C PRO A 694 -17.97 6.80 -31.83
N ALA A 695 -19.16 6.68 -31.27
CA ALA A 695 -19.76 7.73 -30.42
C ALA A 695 -19.10 7.83 -29.03
N PHE A 696 -18.33 6.84 -28.61
CA PHE A 696 -17.60 6.92 -27.34
C PHE A 696 -16.55 8.02 -27.42
N LYS A 697 -16.67 9.03 -26.53
CA LYS A 697 -15.72 10.12 -26.47
C LYS A 697 -14.40 9.63 -25.88
N LYS A 698 -13.31 9.93 -26.57
CA LYS A 698 -11.96 9.54 -26.20
C LYS A 698 -11.18 10.77 -25.77
N TYR A 699 -10.41 10.61 -24.67
CA TYR A 699 -9.56 11.67 -24.18
C TYR A 699 -8.18 11.12 -23.89
N TRP A 700 -7.17 11.65 -24.55
CA TRP A 700 -5.80 11.54 -24.14
C TRP A 700 -5.57 12.58 -23.05
N GLN A 701 -5.15 12.15 -21.86
CA GLN A 701 -5.09 13.03 -20.70
C GLN A 701 -3.72 12.97 -20.05
N ILE A 702 -3.21 14.17 -19.66
CA ILE A 702 -2.13 14.31 -18.68
C ILE A 702 -2.56 15.26 -17.58
N ASN A 703 -2.03 15.02 -16.38
CA ASN A 703 -2.25 15.81 -15.19
C ASN A 703 -0.95 16.48 -14.76
N THR A 704 -1.04 17.71 -14.30
CA THR A 704 0.10 18.49 -13.81
C THR A 704 -0.29 19.28 -12.57
N LEU A 705 0.68 19.54 -11.70
CA LEU A 705 0.44 20.33 -10.48
C LEU A 705 0.33 21.82 -10.76
N ASN A 706 1.00 22.32 -11.78
CA ASN A 706 1.03 23.72 -12.17
C ASN A 706 0.28 23.94 -13.48
N PRO A 707 -0.33 25.13 -13.68
CA PRO A 707 -0.99 25.48 -14.94
C PRO A 707 0.00 25.47 -16.12
N PRO A 708 -0.34 24.79 -17.24
CA PRO A 708 0.48 24.82 -18.44
C PRO A 708 0.45 26.19 -19.12
N LYS A 709 1.49 26.47 -19.88
CA LYS A 709 1.55 27.60 -20.83
C LYS A 709 1.46 27.08 -22.25
N GLU A 710 0.85 27.82 -23.12
CA GLU A 710 0.84 27.53 -24.57
C GLU A 710 1.97 28.33 -25.25
N GLU A 711 2.86 27.62 -25.95
CA GLU A 711 3.93 28.19 -26.75
C GLU A 711 3.90 27.61 -28.17
N GLY A 712 3.32 28.37 -29.11
CA GLY A 712 3.09 27.85 -30.46
C GLY A 712 2.12 26.68 -30.48
N ASN A 713 2.59 25.52 -30.94
CA ASN A 713 1.81 24.29 -30.97
C ASN A 713 2.05 23.38 -29.75
N SER A 714 2.98 23.77 -28.86
CA SER A 714 3.40 23.02 -27.68
C SER A 714 2.68 23.49 -26.44
N LEU A 715 2.43 22.55 -25.51
CA LEU A 715 2.14 22.91 -24.12
C LEU A 715 3.42 22.83 -23.30
N VAL A 716 3.69 23.82 -22.49
CA VAL A 716 4.86 23.87 -21.63
C VAL A 716 4.43 23.73 -20.19
N LEU A 717 4.82 22.62 -19.56
CA LEU A 717 4.69 22.38 -18.15
C LEU A 717 5.93 22.95 -17.46
N THR A 718 5.77 23.55 -16.29
CA THR A 718 6.88 24.19 -15.58
C THR A 718 6.83 23.82 -14.11
N SER A 719 7.99 23.44 -13.55
CA SER A 719 8.20 23.33 -12.11
C SER A 719 9.46 24.08 -11.71
N GLU A 720 9.53 24.45 -10.44
CA GLU A 720 10.67 25.16 -9.88
C GLU A 720 11.08 24.48 -8.57
N LEU A 721 12.38 24.25 -8.41
CA LEU A 721 12.98 23.71 -7.19
C LEU A 721 14.26 24.49 -6.87
N ASP A 722 14.27 25.15 -5.70
CA ASP A 722 15.40 25.96 -5.22
C ASP A 722 15.91 27.00 -6.25
N GLY A 723 14.97 27.67 -6.92
CA GLY A 723 15.26 28.69 -7.92
C GLY A 723 15.70 28.17 -9.28
N LYS A 724 15.71 26.84 -9.48
CA LYS A 724 15.97 26.21 -10.78
C LYS A 724 14.68 25.76 -11.43
N ILE A 725 14.49 26.18 -12.68
CA ILE A 725 13.29 25.91 -13.47
C ILE A 725 13.53 24.68 -14.34
N GLY A 726 12.59 23.75 -14.29
CA GLY A 726 12.45 22.64 -15.23
C GLY A 726 11.21 22.84 -16.10
N LYS A 727 11.36 22.63 -17.39
CA LYS A 727 10.26 22.71 -18.37
C LYS A 727 10.06 21.35 -19.00
N THR A 728 8.82 21.02 -19.32
CA THR A 728 8.50 19.89 -20.19
C THR A 728 7.64 20.40 -21.33
N TYR A 729 8.20 20.36 -22.54
CA TYR A 729 7.45 20.64 -23.75
C TYR A 729 6.67 19.40 -24.14
N VAL A 730 5.38 19.56 -24.43
CA VAL A 730 4.47 18.48 -24.81
C VAL A 730 3.97 18.76 -26.23
N ASP A 731 4.47 18.01 -27.16
CA ASP A 731 4.16 18.13 -28.59
C ASP A 731 3.35 16.94 -29.08
N MET A 732 2.05 17.11 -29.26
CA MET A 732 1.21 16.07 -29.82
C MET A 732 1.28 16.13 -31.36
N LEU A 733 1.90 15.12 -31.96
CA LEU A 733 2.05 15.00 -33.42
C LEU A 733 0.78 14.40 -34.05
N LEU A 734 0.13 13.47 -33.37
CA LEU A 734 -1.15 12.88 -33.76
C LEU A 734 -2.11 12.82 -32.57
N PRO A 735 -3.43 13.07 -32.77
CA PRO A 735 -4.03 13.66 -33.97
C PRO A 735 -3.43 15.05 -34.26
N LYS A 736 -3.43 15.48 -35.52
CA LYS A 736 -2.97 16.81 -35.91
C LYS A 736 -3.78 17.89 -35.20
N GLN A 737 -3.23 19.12 -35.10
CA GLN A 737 -3.86 20.24 -34.39
C GLN A 737 -5.28 20.55 -34.93
N GLU A 738 -5.45 20.52 -36.25
CA GLU A 738 -6.75 20.72 -36.89
C GLU A 738 -7.79 19.63 -36.57
N ASP A 739 -7.36 18.42 -36.23
CA ASP A 739 -8.19 17.24 -36.00
C ASP A 739 -8.50 16.99 -34.53
N ARG A 740 -8.03 17.84 -33.60
CA ARG A 740 -8.21 17.65 -32.17
C ARG A 740 -8.77 18.89 -31.47
N THR A 741 -9.34 18.69 -30.30
CA THR A 741 -9.69 19.72 -29.34
C THR A 741 -8.87 19.55 -28.08
N VAL A 742 -8.63 20.66 -27.38
CA VAL A 742 -7.95 20.71 -26.08
C VAL A 742 -8.90 21.27 -25.05
N LYS A 743 -8.96 20.66 -23.88
CA LYS A 743 -9.66 21.17 -22.70
C LYS A 743 -8.73 21.14 -21.51
N ILE A 744 -8.57 22.26 -20.83
CA ILE A 744 -7.75 22.41 -19.64
C ILE A 744 -8.66 22.77 -18.47
N LEU A 745 -8.71 21.91 -17.45
CA LEU A 745 -9.41 22.12 -16.20
C LEU A 745 -8.39 22.47 -15.12
N LYS A 746 -8.61 23.57 -14.39
CA LYS A 746 -7.64 24.13 -13.44
C LYS A 746 -8.24 24.26 -12.04
N GLY A 747 -7.40 24.15 -11.03
CA GLY A 747 -7.80 24.32 -9.64
C GLY A 747 -8.89 23.32 -9.24
N LYS A 748 -9.93 23.81 -8.59
CA LYS A 748 -11.07 22.95 -8.13
C LYS A 748 -11.83 22.25 -9.25
N GLU A 749 -11.78 22.78 -10.48
CA GLU A 749 -12.38 22.14 -11.64
C GLU A 749 -11.64 20.86 -12.04
N SER A 750 -10.39 20.68 -11.62
CA SER A 750 -9.61 19.49 -11.92
C SER A 750 -10.23 18.21 -11.38
N SER A 751 -11.00 18.29 -10.29
CA SER A 751 -11.74 17.15 -9.71
C SER A 751 -13.16 16.96 -10.27
N ASN A 752 -13.52 17.69 -11.32
CA ASN A 752 -14.81 17.52 -11.99
C ASN A 752 -14.79 16.29 -12.91
N VAL A 753 -15.62 15.30 -12.63
CA VAL A 753 -15.78 14.09 -13.42
C VAL A 753 -16.97 14.27 -14.35
N PHE A 754 -16.73 14.80 -15.56
CA PHE A 754 -17.72 15.01 -16.63
C PHE A 754 -19.05 15.62 -16.17
N GLY A 755 -18.99 16.65 -15.33
CA GLY A 755 -20.17 17.38 -14.82
C GLY A 755 -20.46 17.14 -13.35
N THR A 756 -19.85 16.17 -12.71
CA THR A 756 -19.97 15.92 -11.27
C THR A 756 -18.71 16.39 -10.55
N GLU A 757 -18.85 17.35 -9.65
CA GLU A 757 -17.73 17.89 -8.87
C GLU A 757 -17.58 17.12 -7.53
N TYR A 758 -16.37 16.66 -7.25
CA TYR A 758 -16.00 16.03 -5.98
C TYR A 758 -15.13 17.00 -5.18
N LYS A 759 -15.78 17.71 -4.25
CA LYS A 759 -15.10 18.76 -3.45
C LYS A 759 -14.23 18.16 -2.35
N VAL A 760 -13.03 18.71 -2.22
CA VAL A 760 -12.17 18.52 -1.05
C VAL A 760 -11.82 19.90 -0.47
N ASN A 761 -11.76 19.96 0.85
CA ASN A 761 -11.31 21.17 1.54
C ASN A 761 -9.79 21.07 1.77
N SER A 762 -9.04 21.31 0.71
CA SER A 762 -7.58 21.25 0.72
C SER A 762 -7.00 22.23 -0.29
N ASN A 763 -5.90 22.86 0.06
CA ASN A 763 -5.13 23.76 -0.81
C ASN A 763 -3.87 23.08 -1.36
N TRP A 764 -3.80 21.76 -1.31
CA TRP A 764 -2.67 21.01 -1.85
C TRP A 764 -2.72 21.01 -3.38
N PRO A 765 -1.57 21.12 -4.06
CA PRO A 765 -1.51 21.12 -5.52
C PRO A 765 -2.19 19.91 -6.16
N GLU A 766 -2.11 18.75 -5.53
CA GLU A 766 -2.73 17.52 -6.02
C GLU A 766 -4.27 17.56 -5.97
N ALA A 767 -4.86 18.40 -5.12
CA ALA A 767 -6.30 18.64 -5.09
C ALA A 767 -6.75 19.73 -6.07
N GLU A 768 -5.87 20.64 -6.42
CA GLU A 768 -6.15 21.85 -7.21
C GLU A 768 -5.23 22.00 -8.44
N GLY A 769 -4.64 20.91 -8.95
CA GLY A 769 -3.80 20.91 -10.13
C GLY A 769 -4.57 21.13 -11.44
N CYS A 770 -4.01 20.68 -12.53
CA CYS A 770 -4.59 20.83 -13.86
C CYS A 770 -4.73 19.50 -14.57
N ARG A 771 -5.85 19.30 -15.24
CA ARG A 771 -6.06 18.19 -16.19
C ARG A 771 -6.08 18.76 -17.61
N ILE A 772 -5.24 18.24 -18.46
CA ILE A 772 -5.12 18.60 -19.86
C ILE A 772 -5.66 17.43 -20.67
N MET A 773 -6.70 17.67 -21.45
CA MET A 773 -7.42 16.61 -22.15
C MET A 773 -7.47 16.94 -23.65
N TYR A 774 -6.87 16.08 -24.46
CA TYR A 774 -7.00 16.13 -25.92
C TYR A 774 -8.06 15.12 -26.39
N SER A 775 -8.90 15.54 -27.32
CA SER A 775 -9.94 14.67 -27.88
C SER A 775 -9.99 14.84 -29.41
N PRO A 776 -10.14 13.76 -30.19
CA PRO A 776 -10.42 13.86 -31.61
C PRO A 776 -11.72 14.64 -31.89
N LYS A 777 -11.72 15.47 -32.93
CA LYS A 777 -12.93 16.20 -33.34
C LYS A 777 -13.98 15.30 -33.95
N GLU A 778 -13.54 14.32 -34.74
CA GLU A 778 -14.42 13.37 -35.40
C GLU A 778 -14.68 12.14 -34.54
N ALA A 779 -15.91 11.66 -34.56
CA ALA A 779 -16.29 10.39 -33.94
C ALA A 779 -15.80 9.22 -34.81
N ARG A 780 -14.75 8.52 -34.36
CA ARG A 780 -14.15 7.35 -35.02
C ARG A 780 -13.97 6.21 -34.03
N ARG A 781 -13.93 5.00 -34.53
CA ARG A 781 -13.60 3.83 -33.68
C ARG A 781 -12.09 3.74 -33.44
N ASP A 782 -11.32 4.02 -34.47
CA ASP A 782 -9.85 3.87 -34.49
C ASP A 782 -9.20 5.26 -34.37
N ASP A 783 -8.44 5.46 -33.31
CA ASP A 783 -7.65 6.69 -33.08
C ASP A 783 -6.24 6.37 -32.61
N LYS A 784 -5.31 7.19 -33.12
CA LYS A 784 -3.89 7.10 -32.77
C LYS A 784 -3.42 8.42 -32.19
N PHE A 785 -2.64 8.30 -31.11
CA PHE A 785 -1.99 9.47 -30.50
C PHE A 785 -0.48 9.22 -30.52
N LEU A 786 0.26 10.23 -30.90
CA LEU A 786 1.71 10.25 -30.89
C LEU A 786 2.14 11.56 -30.26
N THR A 787 2.78 11.48 -29.11
CA THR A 787 3.17 12.65 -28.32
C THR A 787 4.66 12.58 -27.97
N VAL A 788 5.35 13.70 -28.13
CA VAL A 788 6.74 13.87 -27.72
C VAL A 788 6.79 14.80 -26.51
N PHE A 789 7.50 14.35 -25.46
CA PHE A 789 7.82 15.16 -24.29
C PHE A 789 9.32 15.44 -24.32
N GLN A 790 9.71 16.70 -24.14
CA GLN A 790 11.10 17.10 -23.99
C GLN A 790 11.30 17.75 -22.64
N MET A 791 12.17 17.22 -21.80
CA MET A 791 12.57 17.81 -20.55
C MET A 791 13.68 18.81 -20.81
N VAL A 792 13.46 20.10 -20.55
CA VAL A 792 14.31 21.22 -20.99
C VAL A 792 14.72 22.03 -19.76
N ASP A 793 16.02 22.33 -19.64
CA ASP A 793 16.53 23.15 -18.54
C ASP A 793 16.14 24.62 -18.72
N GLY A 794 15.79 25.25 -17.64
CA GLY A 794 15.33 26.64 -17.44
C GLY A 794 15.33 27.60 -18.64
N ASP A 795 16.53 28.00 -19.05
CA ASP A 795 16.69 29.04 -20.13
C ASP A 795 16.92 28.41 -21.51
N ALA A 796 17.00 27.10 -21.60
CA ALA A 796 17.19 26.42 -22.87
C ALA A 796 15.91 26.33 -23.69
N ASP A 797 16.07 26.14 -25.01
CA ASP A 797 15.00 25.88 -25.97
C ASP A 797 14.81 24.39 -26.19
N ALA A 798 13.59 23.97 -26.52
CA ALA A 798 13.31 22.62 -26.96
C ALA A 798 14.02 22.31 -28.31
N LEU A 799 14.40 21.06 -28.48
CA LEU A 799 14.99 20.58 -29.72
C LEU A 799 13.94 20.56 -30.83
N GLU A 800 14.38 20.79 -32.08
CA GLU A 800 13.53 20.62 -33.26
C GLU A 800 13.08 19.17 -33.37
N ILE A 801 11.78 18.94 -33.58
CA ILE A 801 11.19 17.63 -33.85
C ILE A 801 11.00 17.49 -35.37
N VAL A 802 11.75 16.56 -35.98
CA VAL A 802 11.49 16.17 -37.38
C VAL A 802 10.54 14.97 -37.36
N TYR A 803 9.33 15.17 -37.86
CA TYR A 803 8.30 14.13 -37.96
C TYR A 803 8.02 13.79 -39.42
N LYS A 804 8.03 12.50 -39.77
CA LYS A 804 7.68 11.99 -41.09
C LYS A 804 6.91 10.69 -40.99
N GLU A 805 6.06 10.44 -41.98
CA GLU A 805 5.42 9.13 -42.17
C GLU A 805 5.96 8.47 -43.40
N PHE A 806 6.37 7.22 -43.28
CA PHE A 806 6.80 6.43 -44.42
C PHE A 806 6.48 4.96 -44.22
N GLY A 807 5.96 4.31 -45.29
CA GLY A 807 5.55 2.91 -45.21
C GLY A 807 4.71 2.63 -43.96
N HIS A 808 5.09 1.62 -43.22
CA HIS A 808 4.44 1.19 -41.98
C HIS A 808 4.99 1.88 -40.71
N TYR A 809 5.76 2.99 -40.86
CA TYR A 809 6.42 3.67 -39.74
C TYR A 809 6.05 5.14 -39.62
N TYR A 810 6.07 5.60 -38.35
CA TYR A 810 6.31 6.97 -37.97
C TYR A 810 7.80 7.16 -37.70
N LEU A 811 8.41 8.18 -38.25
CA LEU A 811 9.77 8.59 -37.95
C LEU A 811 9.72 9.85 -37.10
N VAL A 812 10.38 9.82 -35.96
CA VAL A 812 10.60 10.98 -35.10
C VAL A 812 12.10 11.14 -34.89
N GLN A 813 12.65 12.30 -35.28
CA GLN A 813 14.05 12.63 -35.02
C GLN A 813 14.15 13.76 -34.01
N LEU A 814 15.03 13.56 -33.03
CA LEU A 814 15.41 14.49 -31.98
C LEU A 814 16.94 14.44 -31.80
N ALA A 815 17.63 15.53 -32.04
CA ALA A 815 19.10 15.58 -32.01
C ALA A 815 19.71 14.43 -32.83
N ASP A 816 20.55 13.61 -32.20
CA ASP A 816 21.19 12.45 -32.80
C ASP A 816 20.31 11.16 -32.81
N LYS A 817 19.11 11.19 -32.23
CA LYS A 817 18.22 10.02 -32.18
C LYS A 817 17.21 10.05 -33.34
N ILE A 818 17.14 8.95 -34.07
CA ILE A 818 16.15 8.69 -35.12
C ILE A 818 15.32 7.48 -34.69
N VAL A 819 14.07 7.70 -34.37
CA VAL A 819 13.16 6.65 -33.89
C VAL A 819 12.17 6.32 -35.01
N CYS A 820 12.07 5.04 -35.34
CA CYS A 820 11.09 4.50 -36.25
C CYS A 820 10.10 3.62 -35.49
N ILE A 821 8.82 4.02 -35.47
CA ILE A 821 7.76 3.41 -34.68
C ILE A 821 6.75 2.78 -35.63
N SER A 822 6.39 1.51 -35.42
CA SER A 822 5.34 0.82 -36.18
C SER A 822 4.00 1.56 -36.09
N LYS A 823 3.32 1.80 -37.20
CA LYS A 823 1.99 2.41 -37.31
C LYS A 823 0.86 1.53 -36.83
N GLY A 824 1.07 0.24 -36.80
CA GLY A 824 0.05 -0.77 -36.50
C GLY A 824 0.38 -1.56 -35.24
N LYS A 825 -0.52 -2.48 -34.92
CA LYS A 825 -0.35 -3.44 -33.81
C LYS A 825 0.48 -4.66 -34.24
N GLU A 826 0.52 -4.91 -35.52
CA GLU A 826 1.29 -6.02 -36.07
C GLU A 826 2.78 -5.68 -36.07
N LEU A 827 3.58 -6.66 -35.70
CA LEU A 827 5.04 -6.56 -35.78
C LEU A 827 5.48 -6.56 -37.24
N ILE A 828 6.42 -5.72 -37.57
CA ILE A 828 6.90 -5.55 -38.94
C ILE A 828 7.86 -6.69 -39.29
N GLU A 829 7.58 -7.34 -40.40
CA GLU A 829 8.40 -8.43 -41.00
C GLU A 829 9.03 -8.01 -42.35
N GLU A 830 8.66 -6.86 -42.88
CA GLU A 830 9.08 -6.38 -44.20
C GLU A 830 10.39 -5.61 -44.12
N ALA A 831 11.10 -5.57 -45.26
CA ALA A 831 12.30 -4.76 -45.43
C ALA A 831 11.96 -3.26 -45.35
N VAL A 832 12.84 -2.50 -44.72
CA VAL A 832 12.74 -1.06 -44.59
C VAL A 832 13.97 -0.37 -45.16
N GLU A 833 13.75 0.63 -46.01
CA GLU A 833 14.80 1.48 -46.57
C GLU A 833 14.68 2.88 -45.97
N LEU A 834 15.77 3.38 -45.40
CA LEU A 834 15.81 4.66 -44.70
C LEU A 834 16.95 5.54 -45.22
N MET A 835 16.61 6.76 -45.63
CA MET A 835 17.59 7.77 -45.98
C MET A 835 17.85 8.67 -44.76
N ILE A 836 19.06 8.67 -44.25
CA ILE A 836 19.50 9.41 -43.07
C ILE A 836 20.40 10.56 -43.51
N PRO A 837 20.19 11.81 -43.01
CA PRO A 837 21.05 12.95 -43.36
C PRO A 837 22.52 12.69 -43.06
N GLU A 838 23.40 13.05 -43.98
CA GLU A 838 24.86 12.99 -43.85
C GLU A 838 25.34 14.39 -43.41
N ASP A 839 25.29 14.70 -42.13
CA ASP A 839 25.75 15.95 -41.57
C ASP A 839 27.10 15.86 -40.81
N GLY A 840 27.70 14.67 -40.88
CA GLY A 840 28.98 14.39 -40.21
C GLY A 840 28.85 13.94 -38.76
N GLU A 841 27.64 13.94 -38.21
CA GLU A 841 27.38 13.49 -36.85
C GLU A 841 26.89 12.05 -36.80
N VAL A 842 27.30 11.32 -35.76
CA VAL A 842 26.81 9.96 -35.53
C VAL A 842 25.36 10.03 -35.04
N LYS A 843 24.48 9.37 -35.78
CA LYS A 843 23.06 9.18 -35.43
C LYS A 843 22.85 7.80 -34.85
N GLU A 844 22.02 7.69 -33.84
CA GLU A 844 21.49 6.44 -33.29
C GLU A 844 20.08 6.22 -33.84
N VAL A 845 19.94 5.11 -34.59
CA VAL A 845 18.65 4.72 -35.18
C VAL A 845 18.04 3.64 -34.32
N ILE A 846 16.78 3.82 -33.95
CA ILE A 846 16.02 2.92 -33.07
C ILE A 846 14.73 2.53 -33.78
N PHE A 847 14.55 1.27 -34.08
CA PHE A 847 13.31 0.70 -34.62
C PHE A 847 12.56 -0.01 -33.50
N VAL A 848 11.29 0.32 -33.30
CA VAL A 848 10.40 -0.36 -32.35
C VAL A 848 9.22 -1.01 -33.09
N GLY A 849 8.83 -2.20 -32.67
CA GLY A 849 7.75 -2.99 -33.29
C GLY A 849 8.21 -3.90 -34.42
N LEU A 850 9.49 -4.33 -34.43
CA LEU A 850 9.99 -5.35 -35.34
C LEU A 850 9.68 -6.75 -34.79
N LYS A 851 9.41 -7.69 -35.70
CA LYS A 851 9.31 -9.12 -35.38
C LYS A 851 10.65 -9.67 -34.91
N GLU A 852 10.59 -10.59 -33.98
CA GLU A 852 11.77 -11.30 -33.47
C GLU A 852 12.48 -12.08 -34.62
N GLY A 853 13.79 -12.20 -34.49
CA GLY A 853 14.62 -12.93 -35.47
C GLY A 853 15.89 -12.20 -35.87
N PHE A 854 16.52 -12.70 -36.95
CA PHE A 854 17.72 -12.09 -37.52
C PHE A 854 17.32 -10.97 -38.46
N TRP A 855 17.97 -9.82 -38.32
CA TRP A 855 17.83 -8.68 -39.20
C TRP A 855 19.20 -8.25 -39.72
N ASN A 856 19.26 -8.02 -40.99
CA ASN A 856 20.46 -7.52 -41.65
C ASN A 856 20.34 -6.01 -41.84
N VAL A 857 21.33 -5.27 -41.31
CA VAL A 857 21.44 -3.82 -41.49
C VAL A 857 22.57 -3.54 -42.48
N THR A 858 22.25 -2.89 -43.59
CA THR A 858 23.22 -2.44 -44.58
C THR A 858 23.28 -0.91 -44.60
N ASN A 859 24.47 -0.36 -44.70
CA ASN A 859 24.67 1.05 -45.04
C ASN A 859 25.53 1.13 -46.28
N GLU A 860 24.91 1.48 -47.42
CA GLU A 860 25.54 1.45 -48.75
C GLU A 860 26.68 2.47 -48.86
N ASN A 861 26.52 3.66 -48.27
CA ASN A 861 27.49 4.75 -48.33
C ASN A 861 28.81 4.40 -47.65
N TYR A 862 28.76 3.58 -46.59
CA TYR A 862 29.93 3.22 -45.79
C TYR A 862 30.35 1.74 -46.00
N GLY A 863 29.68 0.99 -46.91
CA GLY A 863 29.95 -0.41 -47.17
C GLY A 863 29.81 -1.31 -45.93
N LYS A 864 29.02 -0.90 -44.95
CA LYS A 864 28.79 -1.64 -43.70
C LYS A 864 27.61 -2.59 -43.86
N ASN A 865 27.81 -3.81 -43.39
CA ASN A 865 26.76 -4.83 -43.32
C ASN A 865 26.95 -5.65 -42.05
N TYR A 866 25.94 -5.69 -41.22
CA TYR A 866 25.98 -6.45 -39.96
C TYR A 866 24.59 -6.99 -39.61
N ASN A 867 24.59 -8.13 -38.91
CA ASN A 867 23.38 -8.76 -38.45
C ASN A 867 23.07 -8.31 -37.02
N VAL A 868 21.79 -8.05 -36.76
CA VAL A 868 21.26 -7.73 -35.44
C VAL A 868 20.20 -8.76 -35.08
N ILE A 869 20.19 -9.23 -33.87
CA ILE A 869 19.14 -10.10 -33.35
C ILE A 869 18.09 -9.23 -32.68
N VAL A 870 16.85 -9.37 -33.10
CA VAL A 870 15.69 -8.82 -32.41
C VAL A 870 15.13 -9.92 -31.51
N ASP A 871 15.23 -9.74 -30.20
CA ASP A 871 14.78 -10.72 -29.22
C ASP A 871 13.26 -10.74 -29.10
N LEU A 872 12.72 -11.92 -28.82
CA LEU A 872 11.34 -12.11 -28.45
C LEU A 872 11.00 -11.22 -27.22
N ASN A 873 9.85 -10.57 -27.25
CA ASN A 873 9.36 -9.63 -26.21
C ASN A 873 10.22 -8.35 -26.04
N LYS A 874 11.26 -8.14 -26.86
CA LYS A 874 11.96 -6.84 -26.93
C LYS A 874 11.48 -6.03 -28.13
N ASN A 875 11.44 -6.64 -29.31
CA ASN A 875 10.94 -6.07 -30.56
C ASN A 875 11.61 -4.75 -30.97
N VAL A 876 12.86 -4.57 -30.59
CA VAL A 876 13.66 -3.36 -30.84
C VAL A 876 14.96 -3.72 -31.56
N LEU A 877 15.30 -2.93 -32.57
CA LEU A 877 16.59 -2.94 -33.22
C LEU A 877 17.22 -1.55 -33.15
N SER A 878 18.46 -1.45 -32.71
CA SER A 878 19.19 -0.19 -32.76
C SER A 878 20.57 -0.32 -33.35
N PHE A 879 21.04 0.74 -34.02
CA PHE A 879 22.38 0.83 -34.58
C PHE A 879 22.83 2.30 -34.70
N LYS A 880 24.14 2.48 -34.85
CA LYS A 880 24.74 3.81 -35.09
C LYS A 880 25.26 3.96 -36.52
N THR A 881 25.07 5.15 -37.11
CA THR A 881 25.47 5.48 -38.46
C THR A 881 25.88 6.96 -38.60
N LEU A 882 26.70 7.29 -39.57
CA LEU A 882 27.02 8.67 -39.99
C LEU A 882 26.02 9.24 -40.99
N GLY A 883 24.94 8.50 -41.28
CA GLY A 883 23.94 8.83 -42.28
C GLY A 883 24.04 7.95 -43.54
N GLY A 884 23.42 8.37 -44.61
CA GLY A 884 23.35 7.65 -45.89
C GLY A 884 22.15 6.74 -46.05
N HIS A 885 22.18 5.91 -47.06
CA HIS A 885 21.12 4.95 -47.35
C HIS A 885 21.29 3.69 -46.52
N CYS A 886 20.34 3.41 -45.67
CA CYS A 886 20.32 2.24 -44.80
C CYS A 886 19.18 1.30 -45.17
N GLY A 887 19.52 0.04 -45.47
CA GLY A 887 18.54 -1.05 -45.64
C GLY A 887 18.48 -1.91 -44.40
N ILE A 888 17.27 -2.15 -43.87
CA ILE A 888 17.00 -3.02 -42.73
C ILE A 888 16.11 -4.16 -43.23
N ARG A 889 16.59 -5.39 -43.26
CA ARG A 889 15.93 -6.52 -43.93
C ARG A 889 15.92 -7.75 -43.05
N PRO A 890 14.81 -8.55 -43.02
CA PRO A 890 14.82 -9.85 -42.38
C PRO A 890 15.96 -10.71 -42.92
N GLY A 891 16.80 -11.22 -42.05
CA GLY A 891 17.91 -12.10 -42.36
C GLY A 891 17.46 -13.57 -42.35
N ARG A 892 18.18 -14.44 -43.06
CA ARG A 892 18.00 -15.88 -42.96
C ARG A 892 18.81 -16.39 -41.76
N SER A 893 18.23 -17.25 -40.94
CA SER A 893 19.00 -18.02 -39.96
C SER A 893 20.05 -18.84 -40.69
N TYR A 894 21.31 -18.84 -40.27
CA TYR A 894 22.30 -19.80 -40.67
C TYR A 894 21.80 -21.20 -40.25
N GLN A 895 21.12 -21.93 -41.13
CA GLN A 895 21.04 -23.36 -40.94
C GLN A 895 22.48 -23.86 -41.11
N ASN A 896 23.03 -24.43 -40.05
CA ASN A 896 24.26 -25.21 -40.17
C ASN A 896 24.07 -26.21 -41.31
N SER A 897 24.68 -25.94 -42.44
CA SER A 897 24.90 -26.96 -43.45
C SER A 897 25.91 -27.93 -42.85
N THR A 898 25.41 -28.91 -42.13
CA THR A 898 26.16 -30.15 -41.94
C THR A 898 26.26 -30.78 -43.34
N GLY A 899 27.29 -30.38 -44.06
CA GLY A 899 27.69 -31.05 -45.29
C GLY A 899 28.06 -32.48 -44.91
N THR A 900 27.22 -33.41 -45.27
CA THR A 900 27.63 -34.80 -45.51
C THR A 900 28.43 -34.74 -46.81
N GLY A 901 29.75 -34.64 -46.65
CA GLY A 901 30.67 -34.97 -47.81
C GLY A 901 30.66 -36.45 -47.98
N ASP A 902 30.36 -36.88 -49.16
CA ASP A 902 30.80 -38.17 -49.72
C ASP A 902 32.32 -38.19 -49.95
#